data_cbc7c066dcb37ce2d9b2a5185dfe7d1d
#
_entry.id   cbc7c066dcb37ce2d9b2a5185dfe7d1d
#
_cell.length_a   1.000
_cell.length_b   1.000
_cell.length_c   1.000
_cell.angle_alpha   90.00
_cell.angle_beta   90.00
_cell.angle_gamma   90.00
#
_symmetry.space_group_name_H-M   'P 1'
#
loop_
_entity.id
_entity.type
_entity.pdbx_description
1 polymer ?
#
loop_
_entity_poly.entity_id
_entity_poly.type
_entity_poly.pdbx_seq_one_letter_code
_entity_poly.pdbx_strand_id
1 'polypeptide(L)'
;MSSNDTENKNNEEKKEEEQTNIINNASMDSSNSDSSTNEIKDQNNEHPSDPQNEVDLSEIETGSKGQPDFEEMINFTHTYLNYRIAKTFPDRQTLDTSTFDLLTTNVFIFSGDIMDFKSMTSMANLYNSEAVKNIRQKINSYKDSDISNKITFIENVPFYVKTIGFQETVESILPIINDLYREKDTLSSRFFNVFPKFVDEIVKFGDNGYFILNEHMINLISEFLTNNNNIYKKNMNLVKSICDGLVYMTTFIKDENKGESVLTIVIKMAQDDENEHKREMAMSLFGSLTPLIDTDLIQLYVIPQVNSFADDHSGSVRKEVANQLFNISQKVSKDIFKKRLLPVYKKLSKDTLWNVKKAATEILPKITKLCDSEIISKEIIPIFKNFAQDEKPVVKNAAVEVFGEFISLINKDDAENFIELLDFYVDTIQKLVSKGKRDDKIIIQKCAYNFPAVLLFFGSNSWEKLKPCFTLMANEKDEKIKLPLASSLGEISNLIGSELTESDLLEFVDKFFKSSPQSSELKLKILKVLPDIIRNISSNRKNSYLEFIKFMIGNKDDKWRKRVKYSKIIGKFNGTYSDNIIYKRVFPIAINFCFDDISQVRSCSAKHNSRLILQLISSKTEFKDKTLKIVKSFAQSINYKYRQLFVYMCRHLFENEEVFKENISELLLDLAYDKVTNVKIVLARFLEEILKKEKYAHLAKNETVRKIVKVLKNDKNPEVMNIMEKIQNVEDIEVELEKNVNIKFTDNMKFVSSEFGITRNVPLNSVFKTEKYSDKKESETKEAEQSENKDETKETIDTETEKDKDKSEYDKKEEGS
;
A
#
# COMPACT_ATOMS: atom_id res chain seq x y z
N MET A 1 -4.22 -11.83 60.96
CA MET A 1 -3.93 -10.74 60.03
C MET A 1 -2.96 -11.28 58.98
N SER A 2 -3.40 -12.24 58.15
CA SER A 2 -2.58 -12.79 57.04
C SER A 2 -3.41 -13.58 56.00
N SER A 3 -4.69 -13.19 55.79
CA SER A 3 -5.57 -13.82 54.78
C SER A 3 -6.25 -12.82 53.82
N ASN A 4 -6.09 -11.49 54.02
CA ASN A 4 -6.72 -10.49 53.16
C ASN A 4 -5.81 -9.91 52.07
N ASP A 5 -4.48 -10.12 52.14
CA ASP A 5 -3.52 -9.56 51.16
C ASP A 5 -3.35 -10.48 49.92
N THR A 6 -3.78 -11.72 49.98
CA THR A 6 -3.71 -12.66 48.85
C THR A 6 -4.93 -12.56 47.93
N GLU A 7 -6.11 -12.17 48.44
CA GLU A 7 -7.29 -11.99 47.56
C GLU A 7 -7.27 -10.68 46.78
N ASN A 8 -6.63 -9.66 47.29
CA ASN A 8 -6.51 -8.40 46.54
C ASN A 8 -5.52 -8.47 45.37
N LYS A 9 -4.45 -9.24 45.49
CA LYS A 9 -3.51 -9.46 44.41
C LYS A 9 -4.13 -10.29 43.27
N ASN A 10 -4.92 -11.31 43.59
CA ASN A 10 -5.59 -12.12 42.57
C ASN A 10 -6.72 -11.38 41.84
N ASN A 11 -7.32 -10.38 42.45
CA ASN A 11 -8.35 -9.56 41.80
C ASN A 11 -7.76 -8.46 40.89
N GLU A 12 -6.57 -7.96 41.18
CA GLU A 12 -5.86 -7.04 40.29
C GLU A 12 -5.29 -7.76 39.05
N GLU A 13 -4.71 -8.92 39.20
CA GLU A 13 -4.26 -9.75 38.06
C GLU A 13 -5.41 -10.19 37.14
N LYS A 14 -6.59 -10.51 37.68
CA LYS A 14 -7.78 -10.84 36.88
C LYS A 14 -8.35 -9.63 36.13
N LYS A 15 -8.27 -8.43 36.68
CA LYS A 15 -8.70 -7.22 36.00
C LYS A 15 -7.74 -6.80 34.89
N GLU A 16 -6.45 -7.06 35.04
CA GLU A 16 -5.46 -6.79 33.99
C GLU A 16 -5.56 -7.82 32.83
N GLU A 17 -5.89 -9.07 33.10
CA GLU A 17 -6.15 -10.08 32.06
C GLU A 17 -7.45 -9.81 31.29
N GLU A 18 -8.51 -9.33 31.94
CA GLU A 18 -9.73 -8.91 31.25
C GLU A 18 -9.52 -7.66 30.37
N GLN A 19 -8.70 -6.70 30.79
CA GLN A 19 -8.37 -5.54 29.96
C GLN A 19 -7.47 -5.89 28.77
N THR A 20 -6.58 -6.87 28.91
CA THR A 20 -5.73 -7.33 27.80
C THR A 20 -6.54 -8.13 26.77
N ASN A 21 -7.58 -8.83 27.17
CA ASN A 21 -8.48 -9.54 26.27
C ASN A 21 -9.43 -8.59 25.50
N ILE A 22 -9.81 -7.47 26.08
CA ILE A 22 -10.63 -6.43 25.38
C ILE A 22 -9.82 -5.71 24.30
N ILE A 23 -8.52 -5.48 24.51
CA ILE A 23 -7.64 -4.83 23.52
C ILE A 23 -7.30 -5.76 22.36
N ASN A 24 -7.19 -7.07 22.61
CA ASN A 24 -6.91 -8.05 21.56
C ASN A 24 -8.15 -8.40 20.71
N ASN A 25 -9.37 -8.19 21.21
CA ASN A 25 -10.60 -8.42 20.44
C ASN A 25 -10.98 -7.20 19.57
N ALA A 26 -10.54 -6.00 19.89
CA ALA A 26 -10.83 -4.79 19.12
C ALA A 26 -10.00 -4.65 17.83
N SER A 27 -8.97 -5.47 17.63
CA SER A 27 -8.12 -5.45 16.43
C SER A 27 -8.42 -6.56 15.40
N MET A 28 -9.44 -7.40 15.62
CA MET A 28 -9.81 -8.50 14.72
C MET A 28 -11.17 -8.37 14.02
N ASP A 29 -11.99 -7.37 14.30
CA ASP A 29 -13.35 -7.26 13.77
C ASP A 29 -13.52 -6.29 12.57
N SER A 30 -12.52 -6.20 11.68
CA SER A 30 -12.70 -5.46 10.42
C SER A 30 -12.59 -6.31 9.15
N SER A 31 -12.95 -7.58 9.21
CA SER A 31 -13.13 -8.38 7.98
C SER A 31 -14.01 -9.60 8.24
N ASN A 32 -15.31 -9.43 8.23
CA ASN A 32 -16.28 -10.43 7.76
C ASN A 32 -17.70 -9.86 7.91
N SER A 33 -18.24 -9.40 6.82
CA SER A 33 -19.68 -9.34 6.62
C SER A 33 -20.03 -10.36 5.52
N ASP A 34 -20.33 -11.56 5.95
CA ASP A 34 -20.96 -12.56 5.08
C ASP A 34 -22.46 -12.31 4.96
N SER A 35 -22.84 -12.31 3.70
CA SER A 35 -24.20 -12.28 3.19
C SER A 35 -25.02 -13.48 3.67
N SER A 36 -26.10 -13.24 4.37
CA SER A 36 -27.21 -14.18 4.48
C SER A 36 -28.23 -13.95 3.37
N THR A 37 -28.30 -14.91 2.48
CA THR A 37 -29.36 -15.08 1.50
C THR A 37 -30.70 -15.37 2.18
N ASN A 38 -31.67 -14.52 1.96
CA ASN A 38 -33.06 -14.87 2.11
C ASN A 38 -33.74 -14.89 0.74
N GLU A 39 -34.15 -16.07 0.33
CA GLU A 39 -35.10 -16.31 -0.75
C GLU A 39 -36.43 -15.63 -0.45
N ILE A 40 -36.87 -14.76 -1.35
CA ILE A 40 -38.26 -14.35 -1.43
C ILE A 40 -38.74 -14.59 -2.86
N LYS A 41 -39.87 -15.31 -2.91
CA LYS A 41 -40.60 -15.80 -4.07
C LYS A 41 -41.07 -14.70 -5.01
N ASP A 42 -41.03 -15.04 -6.28
CA ASP A 42 -41.77 -14.41 -7.39
C ASP A 42 -43.20 -14.04 -7.03
N GLN A 43 -43.53 -12.79 -7.20
CA GLN A 43 -44.89 -12.37 -7.59
C GLN A 43 -44.76 -11.23 -8.61
N ASN A 44 -45.40 -11.49 -9.74
CA ASN A 44 -45.64 -10.61 -10.86
C ASN A 44 -45.99 -9.18 -10.43
N ASN A 45 -45.30 -8.21 -11.00
CA ASN A 45 -45.87 -6.89 -11.19
C ASN A 45 -45.41 -6.28 -12.52
N GLU A 46 -46.41 -5.81 -13.19
CA GLU A 46 -46.43 -5.15 -14.47
C GLU A 46 -45.45 -3.99 -14.59
N HIS A 47 -44.80 -3.90 -15.73
CA HIS A 47 -44.04 -2.72 -16.14
C HIS A 47 -44.97 -1.51 -16.27
N PRO A 48 -44.64 -0.39 -15.61
CA PRO A 48 -45.14 0.91 -16.06
C PRO A 48 -44.27 1.36 -17.23
N SER A 49 -45.00 1.68 -18.31
CA SER A 49 -44.49 2.30 -19.52
C SER A 49 -43.63 3.52 -19.24
N ASP A 50 -42.49 3.57 -19.91
CA ASP A 50 -41.62 4.75 -20.07
C ASP A 50 -42.44 6.01 -20.42
N PRO A 51 -42.30 7.11 -19.69
CA PRO A 51 -42.67 8.39 -20.24
C PRO A 51 -41.48 8.90 -21.05
N GLN A 52 -41.52 8.66 -22.36
CA GLN A 52 -40.77 9.45 -23.31
C GLN A 52 -41.23 10.89 -23.19
N ASN A 53 -40.51 11.67 -22.40
CA ASN A 53 -40.45 13.12 -22.53
C ASN A 53 -38.94 13.43 -22.65
N GLU A 54 -38.47 13.30 -23.90
CA GLU A 54 -37.34 14.08 -24.38
C GLU A 54 -37.77 15.55 -24.32
N VAL A 55 -37.23 16.26 -23.36
CA VAL A 55 -37.32 17.74 -23.39
C VAL A 55 -36.43 18.19 -24.54
N ASP A 56 -37.08 18.59 -25.60
CA ASP A 56 -36.46 19.15 -26.81
C ASP A 56 -35.79 20.48 -26.44
N LEU A 57 -34.49 20.47 -26.37
CA LEU A 57 -33.66 21.65 -26.05
C LEU A 57 -33.61 22.71 -27.19
N SER A 58 -34.35 22.48 -28.29
CA SER A 58 -34.40 23.37 -29.43
C SER A 58 -35.42 24.55 -29.30
N GLU A 59 -36.29 24.55 -28.26
CA GLU A 59 -37.23 25.63 -28.03
C GLU A 59 -36.74 26.81 -27.17
N ILE A 60 -35.46 26.83 -26.79
CA ILE A 60 -34.84 27.94 -26.04
C ILE A 60 -34.11 28.90 -27.02
N GLU A 61 -34.60 29.07 -28.22
CA GLU A 61 -34.16 30.17 -29.07
C GLU A 61 -35.27 31.24 -29.21
N THR A 62 -34.89 32.41 -28.66
CA THR A 62 -35.40 33.72 -29.06
C THR A 62 -36.88 34.03 -28.81
N GLY A 63 -37.16 34.42 -27.60
CA GLY A 63 -38.35 35.20 -27.27
C GLY A 63 -38.06 36.15 -26.12
N SER A 64 -38.02 37.43 -26.42
CA SER A 64 -37.88 38.56 -25.49
C SER A 64 -38.91 38.49 -24.36
N LYS A 65 -38.64 37.88 -23.26
CA LYS A 65 -39.30 38.04 -21.98
C LYS A 65 -38.26 37.91 -20.87
N GLY A 66 -38.34 38.74 -19.86
CA GLY A 66 -37.47 39.04 -18.77
C GLY A 66 -36.62 37.88 -18.25
N GLN A 67 -35.46 38.25 -17.73
CA GLN A 67 -34.56 37.30 -17.07
C GLN A 67 -35.33 36.35 -16.16
N PRO A 68 -35.09 35.01 -16.23
CA PRO A 68 -35.76 34.08 -15.36
C PRO A 68 -35.45 34.44 -13.91
N ASP A 69 -36.45 34.36 -13.04
CA ASP A 69 -36.30 34.62 -11.61
C ASP A 69 -35.31 33.62 -11.00
N PHE A 70 -34.53 34.07 -10.03
CA PHE A 70 -33.52 33.29 -9.35
C PHE A 70 -34.08 31.96 -8.78
N GLU A 71 -35.36 31.96 -8.34
CA GLU A 71 -36.07 30.77 -7.91
C GLU A 71 -36.34 29.79 -9.07
N GLU A 72 -36.65 30.24 -10.27
CA GLU A 72 -36.83 29.36 -11.44
C GLU A 72 -35.52 28.71 -11.87
N MET A 73 -34.40 29.45 -11.79
CA MET A 73 -33.07 28.88 -12.09
C MET A 73 -32.62 27.88 -11.05
N ILE A 74 -32.89 28.10 -9.75
CA ILE A 74 -32.64 27.12 -8.70
C ILE A 74 -33.46 25.86 -8.90
N ASN A 75 -34.73 26.00 -9.24
CA ASN A 75 -35.65 24.91 -9.51
C ASN A 75 -35.23 24.12 -10.77
N PHE A 76 -34.77 24.79 -11.80
CA PHE A 76 -34.23 24.12 -12.99
C PHE A 76 -32.94 23.36 -12.68
N THR A 77 -32.00 23.96 -11.96
CA THR A 77 -30.74 23.35 -11.55
C THR A 77 -30.98 22.17 -10.61
N HIS A 78 -31.95 22.29 -9.70
CA HIS A 78 -32.38 21.22 -8.80
C HIS A 78 -32.97 20.03 -9.57
N THR A 79 -33.83 20.30 -10.54
CA THR A 79 -34.44 19.26 -11.38
C THR A 79 -33.40 18.57 -12.25
N TYR A 80 -32.47 19.32 -12.84
CA TYR A 80 -31.40 18.78 -13.66
C TYR A 80 -30.37 17.96 -12.84
N LEU A 81 -30.00 18.39 -11.64
CA LEU A 81 -29.11 17.65 -10.73
C LEU A 81 -29.77 16.37 -10.23
N ASN A 82 -31.05 16.42 -9.84
CA ASN A 82 -31.80 15.24 -9.43
C ASN A 82 -31.93 14.23 -10.57
N TYR A 83 -32.17 14.69 -11.80
CA TYR A 83 -32.16 13.85 -13.00
C TYR A 83 -30.81 13.19 -13.24
N ARG A 84 -29.71 13.94 -13.12
CA ARG A 84 -28.34 13.41 -13.29
C ARG A 84 -27.98 12.41 -12.19
N ILE A 85 -28.37 12.65 -10.95
CA ILE A 85 -28.10 11.78 -9.80
C ILE A 85 -28.93 10.52 -9.88
N ALA A 86 -30.21 10.60 -10.22
CA ALA A 86 -31.07 9.42 -10.45
C ALA A 86 -30.53 8.54 -11.58
N LYS A 87 -29.97 9.15 -12.64
CA LYS A 87 -29.35 8.42 -13.76
C LYS A 87 -27.99 7.78 -13.39
N THR A 88 -27.27 8.32 -12.43
CA THR A 88 -25.91 7.88 -12.06
C THR A 88 -25.94 6.93 -10.85
N PHE A 89 -26.92 7.07 -9.97
CA PHE A 89 -27.10 6.31 -8.74
C PHE A 89 -28.57 5.96 -8.52
N PRO A 90 -29.11 4.93 -9.20
CA PRO A 90 -30.54 4.57 -9.18
C PRO A 90 -31.09 4.23 -7.78
N ASP A 91 -30.23 3.91 -6.81
CA ASP A 91 -30.62 3.48 -5.46
C ASP A 91 -30.70 4.62 -4.41
N ARG A 92 -30.52 5.90 -4.81
CA ARG A 92 -30.60 7.03 -3.88
C ARG A 92 -31.84 7.90 -4.17
N GLN A 93 -32.75 7.89 -3.21
CA GLN A 93 -33.88 8.81 -3.16
C GLN A 93 -33.40 10.16 -2.57
N THR A 94 -33.51 11.23 -3.38
CA THR A 94 -33.41 12.67 -3.06
C THR A 94 -32.31 13.13 -2.11
N LEU A 95 -31.51 14.10 -2.59
CA LEU A 95 -30.58 14.89 -1.75
C LEU A 95 -31.37 15.77 -0.76
N ASP A 96 -30.86 15.83 0.48
CA ASP A 96 -31.34 16.82 1.41
C ASP A 96 -30.86 18.25 1.00
N THR A 97 -31.62 19.26 1.40
CA THR A 97 -31.37 20.65 1.05
C THR A 97 -29.97 21.16 1.48
N SER A 98 -29.37 20.60 2.53
CA SER A 98 -28.06 21.03 3.02
C SER A 98 -26.90 20.56 2.14
N THR A 99 -27.06 19.41 1.51
CA THR A 99 -26.09 18.88 0.51
C THR A 99 -26.23 19.59 -0.83
N PHE A 100 -27.42 20.10 -1.13
CA PHE A 100 -27.72 20.87 -2.35
C PHE A 100 -26.98 22.21 -2.38
N ASP A 101 -26.96 22.95 -1.25
CA ASP A 101 -26.23 24.23 -1.14
C ASP A 101 -24.73 24.11 -1.37
N LEU A 102 -24.15 22.95 -1.04
CA LEU A 102 -22.72 22.66 -1.26
C LEU A 102 -22.41 22.28 -2.72
N LEU A 103 -23.36 21.64 -3.42
CA LEU A 103 -23.18 21.16 -4.79
C LEU A 103 -23.46 22.26 -5.82
N THR A 104 -24.40 23.18 -5.54
CA THR A 104 -24.67 24.33 -6.42
C THR A 104 -23.47 25.25 -6.54
N THR A 105 -22.65 25.41 -5.48
CA THR A 105 -21.43 26.22 -5.52
C THR A 105 -20.36 25.63 -6.48
N ASN A 106 -20.34 24.32 -6.67
CA ASN A 106 -19.37 23.64 -7.54
C ASN A 106 -19.87 23.47 -9.00
N VAL A 107 -21.18 23.48 -9.23
CA VAL A 107 -21.78 23.30 -10.58
C VAL A 107 -21.66 24.56 -11.44
N PHE A 108 -21.71 25.75 -10.82
CA PHE A 108 -21.52 27.03 -11.57
C PHE A 108 -20.10 27.18 -12.14
N ILE A 109 -19.13 26.45 -11.62
CA ILE A 109 -17.75 26.47 -12.15
C ILE A 109 -17.60 25.58 -13.41
N PHE A 110 -18.52 24.64 -13.66
CA PHE A 110 -18.41 23.64 -14.72
C PHE A 110 -19.32 23.89 -15.97
N SER A 111 -20.24 24.87 -15.93
CA SER A 111 -21.15 25.15 -17.05
C SER A 111 -20.66 26.30 -17.92
N GLY A 112 -19.36 26.43 -18.16
CA GLY A 112 -18.65 27.55 -18.75
C GLY A 112 -18.96 27.94 -20.21
N ASP A 113 -20.07 27.49 -20.82
CA ASP A 113 -20.31 27.72 -22.25
C ASP A 113 -21.55 28.56 -22.58
N ILE A 114 -22.28 29.15 -21.63
CA ILE A 114 -23.55 29.81 -21.97
C ILE A 114 -23.72 31.27 -21.45
N MET A 115 -22.80 31.84 -20.64
CA MET A 115 -22.99 33.20 -20.13
C MET A 115 -21.81 34.15 -20.37
N ASP A 116 -22.09 35.38 -20.78
CA ASP A 116 -21.14 36.50 -20.91
C ASP A 116 -20.48 36.81 -19.55
N PHE A 117 -19.17 37.03 -19.54
CA PHE A 117 -18.32 37.25 -18.36
C PHE A 117 -18.85 38.35 -17.41
N LYS A 118 -19.54 39.40 -17.97
CA LYS A 118 -20.19 40.45 -17.17
C LYS A 118 -21.43 39.94 -16.40
N SER A 119 -22.20 39.05 -16.99
CA SER A 119 -23.35 38.40 -16.34
C SER A 119 -22.91 37.47 -15.24
N MET A 120 -21.82 36.73 -15.46
CA MET A 120 -21.23 35.84 -14.44
C MET A 120 -20.69 36.63 -13.23
N THR A 121 -20.04 37.78 -13.46
CA THR A 121 -19.55 38.64 -12.35
C THR A 121 -20.69 39.24 -11.53
N SER A 122 -21.77 39.64 -12.20
CA SER A 122 -22.98 40.17 -11.55
C SER A 122 -23.73 39.10 -10.77
N MET A 123 -23.83 37.86 -11.31
CA MET A 123 -24.45 36.72 -10.63
C MET A 123 -23.60 36.22 -9.45
N ALA A 124 -22.26 36.14 -9.59
CA ALA A 124 -21.35 35.80 -8.51
C ALA A 124 -21.44 36.81 -7.36
N ASN A 125 -21.60 38.10 -7.66
CA ASN A 125 -21.80 39.14 -6.65
C ASN A 125 -23.17 39.05 -5.96
N LEU A 126 -24.24 38.69 -6.69
CA LEU A 126 -25.57 38.44 -6.12
C LEU A 126 -25.58 37.20 -5.23
N TYR A 127 -24.97 36.12 -5.67
CA TYR A 127 -24.82 34.87 -4.92
C TYR A 127 -23.98 35.07 -3.66
N ASN A 128 -22.86 35.75 -3.72
CA ASN A 128 -22.05 36.08 -2.54
C ASN A 128 -22.84 36.96 -1.55
N SER A 129 -23.67 37.88 -2.01
CA SER A 129 -24.51 38.69 -1.08
C SER A 129 -25.58 37.85 -0.39
N GLU A 130 -26.19 36.90 -1.07
CA GLU A 130 -27.20 36.00 -0.51
C GLU A 130 -26.59 34.92 0.38
N ALA A 131 -25.48 34.34 -0.03
CA ALA A 131 -24.72 33.41 0.80
C ALA A 131 -24.26 34.06 2.10
N VAL A 132 -23.79 35.31 2.05
CA VAL A 132 -23.39 36.06 3.24
C VAL A 132 -24.61 36.31 4.15
N LYS A 133 -25.78 36.68 3.61
CA LYS A 133 -27.02 36.85 4.38
C LYS A 133 -27.44 35.56 5.10
N ASN A 134 -27.43 34.44 4.39
CA ASN A 134 -27.73 33.14 4.95
C ASN A 134 -26.76 32.76 6.09
N ILE A 135 -25.46 33.03 5.92
CA ILE A 135 -24.46 32.75 6.96
C ILE A 135 -24.74 33.64 8.19
N ARG A 136 -25.01 34.93 8.02
CA ARG A 136 -25.38 35.84 9.12
C ARG A 136 -26.61 35.37 9.86
N GLN A 137 -27.64 34.90 9.16
CA GLN A 137 -28.83 34.31 9.76
C GLN A 137 -28.50 33.07 10.59
N LYS A 138 -27.66 32.15 10.09
CA LYS A 138 -27.19 30.97 10.81
C LYS A 138 -26.33 31.33 12.03
N ILE A 139 -25.49 32.36 11.96
CA ILE A 139 -24.72 32.90 13.08
C ILE A 139 -25.67 33.42 14.18
N ASN A 140 -26.64 34.29 13.82
CA ASN A 140 -27.57 34.85 14.74
C ASN A 140 -28.45 33.80 15.44
N SER A 141 -28.84 32.76 14.73
CA SER A 141 -29.67 31.68 15.28
C SER A 141 -28.87 30.60 16.03
N TYR A 142 -27.53 30.64 16.03
CA TYR A 142 -26.68 29.54 16.58
C TYR A 142 -27.00 29.26 18.04
N LYS A 143 -27.12 30.28 18.88
CA LYS A 143 -27.34 30.10 20.34
C LYS A 143 -28.64 29.35 20.65
N ASP A 144 -29.70 29.65 19.89
CA ASP A 144 -31.02 29.10 20.07
C ASP A 144 -31.26 27.78 19.32
N SER A 145 -30.31 27.37 18.51
CA SER A 145 -30.40 26.17 17.68
C SER A 145 -30.25 24.88 18.50
N ASP A 146 -30.87 23.81 18.00
CA ASP A 146 -30.65 22.47 18.53
C ASP A 146 -29.23 21.95 18.26
N ILE A 147 -28.88 20.83 18.88
CA ILE A 147 -27.53 20.26 18.80
C ILE A 147 -27.18 19.85 17.36
N SER A 148 -28.16 19.37 16.57
CA SER A 148 -27.91 18.92 15.18
C SER A 148 -27.56 20.12 14.29
N ASN A 149 -28.29 21.21 14.43
CA ASN A 149 -28.02 22.45 13.70
C ASN A 149 -26.69 23.10 14.14
N LYS A 150 -26.36 23.05 15.44
CA LYS A 150 -25.06 23.49 15.98
C LYS A 150 -23.90 22.65 15.36
N ILE A 151 -24.05 21.33 15.29
CA ILE A 151 -23.04 20.45 14.65
C ILE A 151 -22.87 20.84 13.18
N THR A 152 -23.97 20.99 12.45
CA THR A 152 -23.94 21.38 11.04
C THR A 152 -23.26 22.74 10.85
N PHE A 153 -23.54 23.71 11.73
CA PHE A 153 -22.87 25.00 11.71
C PHE A 153 -21.35 24.84 11.89
N ILE A 154 -20.92 24.12 12.93
CA ILE A 154 -19.51 23.92 13.25
C ILE A 154 -18.75 23.23 12.11
N GLU A 155 -19.34 22.22 11.47
CA GLU A 155 -18.74 21.52 10.35
C GLU A 155 -18.54 22.42 9.11
N ASN A 156 -19.35 23.47 8.96
CA ASN A 156 -19.28 24.42 7.89
C ASN A 156 -18.48 25.70 8.21
N VAL A 157 -17.94 25.86 9.41
CA VAL A 157 -17.15 27.04 9.79
C VAL A 157 -16.04 27.39 8.81
N PRO A 158 -15.24 26.46 8.25
CA PRO A 158 -14.22 26.81 7.25
C PRO A 158 -14.80 27.49 6.00
N PHE A 159 -15.97 27.01 5.54
CA PHE A 159 -16.67 27.63 4.43
C PHE A 159 -17.20 29.02 4.77
N TYR A 160 -17.74 29.21 5.98
CA TYR A 160 -18.25 30.52 6.43
C TYR A 160 -17.12 31.54 6.49
N VAL A 161 -15.99 31.19 7.11
CA VAL A 161 -14.78 32.03 7.20
C VAL A 161 -14.32 32.47 5.80
N LYS A 162 -14.24 31.54 4.86
CA LYS A 162 -13.89 31.85 3.47
C LYS A 162 -14.83 32.85 2.82
N THR A 163 -16.14 32.77 3.14
CA THR A 163 -17.19 33.55 2.44
C THR A 163 -17.38 34.93 3.05
N ILE A 164 -17.33 35.06 4.39
CA ILE A 164 -17.60 36.35 5.07
C ILE A 164 -16.36 37.23 5.24
N GLY A 165 -15.15 36.65 5.12
CA GLY A 165 -13.90 37.37 5.21
C GLY A 165 -13.42 37.62 6.64
N PHE A 166 -12.30 38.34 6.79
CA PHE A 166 -11.59 38.52 8.06
C PHE A 166 -12.43 39.22 9.12
N GLN A 167 -12.93 40.44 8.82
CA GLN A 167 -13.57 41.29 9.81
C GLN A 167 -14.79 40.59 10.49
N GLU A 168 -15.65 40.03 9.69
CA GLU A 168 -16.86 39.36 10.16
C GLU A 168 -16.54 38.01 10.86
N THR A 169 -15.45 37.36 10.45
CA THR A 169 -14.95 36.16 11.17
C THR A 169 -14.58 36.52 12.61
N VAL A 170 -13.84 37.61 12.81
CA VAL A 170 -13.44 38.07 14.16
C VAL A 170 -14.63 38.45 14.98
N GLU A 171 -15.58 39.22 14.42
CA GLU A 171 -16.72 39.77 15.17
C GLU A 171 -17.80 38.73 15.48
N SER A 172 -17.98 37.72 14.62
CA SER A 172 -19.16 36.88 14.69
C SER A 172 -18.87 35.40 14.90
N ILE A 173 -17.83 34.85 14.25
CA ILE A 173 -17.48 33.40 14.35
C ILE A 173 -16.56 33.12 15.55
N LEU A 174 -15.49 33.91 15.76
CA LEU A 174 -14.55 33.68 16.85
C LEU A 174 -15.20 33.64 18.23
N PRO A 175 -16.19 34.50 18.57
CA PRO A 175 -16.90 34.39 19.84
C PRO A 175 -17.57 33.03 20.03
N ILE A 176 -18.19 32.47 18.97
CA ILE A 176 -18.82 31.15 19.01
C ILE A 176 -17.76 30.05 19.23
N ILE A 177 -16.65 30.15 18.53
CA ILE A 177 -15.54 29.18 18.67
C ILE A 177 -14.92 29.25 20.05
N ASN A 178 -14.72 30.46 20.61
CA ASN A 178 -14.15 30.66 21.94
C ASN A 178 -15.07 30.14 23.06
N ASP A 179 -16.38 30.09 22.84
CA ASP A 179 -17.32 29.54 23.81
C ASP A 179 -17.44 28.00 23.73
N LEU A 180 -16.85 27.32 22.72
CA LEU A 180 -16.93 25.87 22.55
C LEU A 180 -16.43 25.07 23.75
N TYR A 181 -15.46 25.59 24.50
CA TYR A 181 -14.93 24.90 25.68
C TYR A 181 -15.98 24.84 26.84
N ARG A 182 -16.99 25.70 26.81
CA ARG A 182 -18.11 25.73 27.79
C ARG A 182 -19.31 24.90 27.33
N GLU A 183 -19.31 24.52 26.04
CA GLU A 183 -20.37 23.72 25.44
C GLU A 183 -20.13 22.21 25.60
N LYS A 184 -20.93 21.37 24.91
CA LYS A 184 -20.78 19.91 24.96
C LYS A 184 -19.55 19.46 24.20
N ASP A 185 -18.81 18.49 24.74
CA ASP A 185 -17.63 17.87 24.13
C ASP A 185 -17.84 17.41 22.66
N THR A 186 -19.10 17.12 22.30
CA THR A 186 -19.46 16.72 20.92
C THR A 186 -19.23 17.84 19.92
N LEU A 187 -19.52 19.10 20.28
CA LEU A 187 -19.34 20.27 19.39
C LEU A 187 -17.86 20.57 19.23
N SER A 188 -17.10 20.56 20.34
CA SER A 188 -15.65 20.72 20.33
C SER A 188 -14.99 19.65 19.49
N SER A 189 -15.43 18.37 19.59
CA SER A 189 -14.90 17.27 18.75
C SER A 189 -15.16 17.50 17.27
N ARG A 190 -16.33 18.03 16.89
CA ARG A 190 -16.63 18.37 15.50
C ARG A 190 -15.79 19.54 15.00
N PHE A 191 -15.55 20.54 15.81
CA PHE A 191 -14.69 21.66 15.45
C PHE A 191 -13.24 21.21 15.22
N PHE A 192 -12.66 20.44 16.14
CA PHE A 192 -11.28 19.97 15.97
C PHE A 192 -11.10 18.96 14.82
N ASN A 193 -12.16 18.29 14.37
CA ASN A 193 -12.12 17.49 13.14
C ASN A 193 -11.98 18.34 11.87
N VAL A 194 -12.56 19.56 11.86
CA VAL A 194 -12.48 20.49 10.72
C VAL A 194 -11.40 21.56 10.92
N PHE A 195 -10.74 21.58 12.07
CA PHE A 195 -9.77 22.60 12.47
C PHE A 195 -8.64 22.81 11.46
N PRO A 196 -8.04 21.76 10.84
CA PRO A 196 -7.04 21.97 9.80
C PRO A 196 -7.55 22.82 8.62
N LYS A 197 -8.79 22.55 8.17
CA LYS A 197 -9.41 23.33 7.09
C LYS A 197 -9.72 24.75 7.53
N PHE A 198 -10.10 24.97 8.79
CA PHE A 198 -10.31 26.28 9.36
C PHE A 198 -9.00 27.08 9.38
N VAL A 199 -7.90 26.49 9.83
CA VAL A 199 -6.56 27.10 9.82
C VAL A 199 -6.15 27.46 8.38
N ASP A 200 -6.37 26.58 7.40
CA ASP A 200 -6.06 26.83 5.99
C ASP A 200 -6.79 28.07 5.44
N GLU A 201 -8.03 28.33 5.86
CA GLU A 201 -8.76 29.52 5.43
C GLU A 201 -8.30 30.76 6.22
N ILE A 202 -8.03 30.65 7.51
CA ILE A 202 -7.49 31.75 8.32
C ILE A 202 -6.15 32.26 7.81
N VAL A 203 -5.23 31.37 7.46
CA VAL A 203 -3.88 31.74 6.97
C VAL A 203 -3.94 32.57 5.70
N LYS A 204 -4.99 32.44 4.88
CA LYS A 204 -5.19 33.26 3.66
C LYS A 204 -5.39 34.74 3.97
N PHE A 205 -5.71 35.11 5.19
CA PHE A 205 -5.81 36.51 5.63
C PHE A 205 -4.45 37.18 5.91
N GLY A 206 -3.34 36.47 5.66
CA GLY A 206 -1.98 37.00 5.88
C GLY A 206 -1.70 37.29 7.35
N ASP A 207 -1.09 38.46 7.65
CA ASP A 207 -0.74 38.84 9.02
C ASP A 207 -1.95 38.86 9.98
N ASN A 208 -3.10 39.28 9.50
CA ASN A 208 -4.34 39.25 10.28
C ASN A 208 -4.75 37.80 10.63
N GLY A 209 -4.53 36.85 9.74
CA GLY A 209 -4.75 35.42 10.02
C GLY A 209 -3.80 34.89 11.10
N TYR A 210 -2.52 35.27 11.05
CA TYR A 210 -1.55 34.92 12.08
C TYR A 210 -1.92 35.48 13.44
N PHE A 211 -2.49 36.68 13.49
CA PHE A 211 -3.03 37.26 14.73
C PHE A 211 -4.14 36.39 15.32
N ILE A 212 -5.10 35.93 14.50
CA ILE A 212 -6.17 35.03 14.98
C ILE A 212 -5.56 33.74 15.55
N LEU A 213 -4.57 33.14 14.88
CA LEU A 213 -3.94 31.91 15.36
C LEU A 213 -3.25 32.14 16.71
N ASN A 214 -2.46 33.19 16.86
CA ASN A 214 -1.67 33.45 18.07
C ASN A 214 -2.53 33.91 19.25
N GLU A 215 -3.50 34.82 19.05
CA GLU A 215 -4.22 35.43 20.15
C GLU A 215 -5.53 34.70 20.52
N HIS A 216 -6.19 34.09 19.54
CA HIS A 216 -7.45 33.41 19.80
C HIS A 216 -7.33 31.90 19.89
N MET A 217 -6.68 31.27 18.90
CA MET A 217 -6.62 29.79 18.84
C MET A 217 -5.65 29.20 19.85
N ILE A 218 -4.51 29.85 20.10
CA ILE A 218 -3.58 29.45 21.18
C ILE A 218 -4.28 29.50 22.52
N ASN A 219 -5.01 30.58 22.82
CA ASN A 219 -5.73 30.73 24.11
C ASN A 219 -6.84 29.67 24.25
N LEU A 220 -7.63 29.43 23.20
CA LEU A 220 -8.65 28.39 23.18
C LEU A 220 -8.06 27.00 23.46
N ILE A 221 -7.00 26.64 22.75
CA ILE A 221 -6.31 25.35 22.93
C ILE A 221 -5.71 25.24 24.34
N SER A 222 -5.12 26.34 24.83
CA SER A 222 -4.61 26.41 26.20
C SER A 222 -5.71 26.14 27.24
N GLU A 223 -6.89 26.76 27.11
CA GLU A 223 -8.03 26.52 28.00
C GLU A 223 -8.44 25.04 28.03
N PHE A 224 -8.55 24.39 26.86
CA PHE A 224 -8.88 22.97 26.79
C PHE A 224 -7.83 22.08 27.44
N LEU A 225 -6.55 22.34 27.17
CA LEU A 225 -5.46 21.42 27.54
C LEU A 225 -4.97 21.68 29.00
N THR A 226 -5.02 22.90 29.48
CA THR A 226 -4.46 23.22 30.81
C THR A 226 -5.51 23.34 31.91
N ASN A 227 -6.70 23.89 31.61
CA ASN A 227 -7.70 24.22 32.64
C ASN A 227 -8.78 23.14 32.82
N ASN A 228 -8.98 22.25 31.84
CA ASN A 228 -10.02 21.24 31.88
C ASN A 228 -9.49 19.84 32.25
N ASN A 229 -9.27 19.58 33.53
CA ASN A 229 -8.79 18.25 33.98
C ASN A 229 -9.77 17.09 33.71
N ASN A 230 -11.08 17.39 33.62
CA ASN A 230 -12.08 16.36 33.41
C ASN A 230 -12.08 15.76 31.98
N ILE A 231 -11.62 16.53 30.98
CA ILE A 231 -11.60 16.08 29.59
C ILE A 231 -10.70 14.86 29.38
N TYR A 232 -9.58 14.79 30.11
CA TYR A 232 -8.63 13.69 30.05
C TYR A 232 -9.21 12.37 30.55
N LYS A 233 -10.17 12.41 31.44
CA LYS A 233 -10.89 11.23 31.95
C LYS A 233 -12.10 10.86 31.09
N LYS A 234 -12.76 11.86 30.49
CA LYS A 234 -14.04 11.67 29.79
C LYS A 234 -13.89 11.45 28.29
N ASN A 235 -12.96 12.14 27.63
CA ASN A 235 -12.87 12.16 26.17
C ASN A 235 -11.45 12.33 25.67
N MET A 236 -10.63 11.30 25.83
CA MET A 236 -9.24 11.30 25.36
C MET A 236 -9.12 11.50 23.84
N ASN A 237 -10.13 11.12 23.06
CA ASN A 237 -10.12 11.33 21.61
C ASN A 237 -10.21 12.82 21.26
N LEU A 238 -11.00 13.59 22.00
CA LEU A 238 -11.04 15.04 21.84
C LEU A 238 -9.69 15.67 22.20
N VAL A 239 -9.09 15.25 23.32
CA VAL A 239 -7.74 15.72 23.69
C VAL A 239 -6.73 15.47 22.57
N LYS A 240 -6.72 14.27 21.99
CA LYS A 240 -5.84 13.97 20.84
C LYS A 240 -6.12 14.87 19.65
N SER A 241 -7.38 15.09 19.30
CA SER A 241 -7.75 15.97 18.18
C SER A 241 -7.32 17.42 18.42
N ILE A 242 -7.36 17.89 19.67
CA ILE A 242 -6.87 19.23 20.04
C ILE A 242 -5.34 19.29 19.91
N CYS A 243 -4.64 18.26 20.39
CA CYS A 243 -3.19 18.16 20.26
C CYS A 243 -2.74 18.11 18.77
N ASP A 244 -3.42 17.32 17.95
CA ASP A 244 -3.18 17.26 16.51
C ASP A 244 -3.43 18.62 15.84
N GLY A 245 -4.48 19.34 16.29
CA GLY A 245 -4.78 20.69 15.86
C GLY A 245 -3.67 21.69 16.24
N LEU A 246 -3.15 21.61 17.45
CA LEU A 246 -2.01 22.43 17.88
C LEU A 246 -0.77 22.18 17.04
N VAL A 247 -0.41 20.92 16.80
CA VAL A 247 0.73 20.55 15.94
C VAL A 247 0.54 21.08 14.51
N TYR A 248 -0.65 20.92 13.93
CA TYR A 248 -0.95 21.44 12.60
C TYR A 248 -0.82 22.96 12.54
N MET A 249 -1.42 23.66 13.47
CA MET A 249 -1.39 25.12 13.56
C MET A 249 0.04 25.65 13.73
N THR A 250 0.90 24.93 14.49
CA THR A 250 2.30 25.31 14.73
C THR A 250 3.11 25.40 13.43
N THR A 251 2.71 24.71 12.35
CA THR A 251 3.36 24.82 11.05
C THR A 251 3.25 26.22 10.44
N PHE A 252 2.29 27.00 10.86
CA PHE A 252 2.01 28.36 10.39
C PHE A 252 2.47 29.46 11.36
N ILE A 253 2.82 29.11 12.60
CA ILE A 253 3.32 30.07 13.60
C ILE A 253 4.78 30.41 13.28
N LYS A 254 5.15 31.69 13.41
CA LYS A 254 6.52 32.17 13.22
C LYS A 254 7.45 31.57 14.27
N ASP A 255 8.69 31.23 13.88
CA ASP A 255 9.65 30.50 14.72
C ASP A 255 9.92 31.24 16.05
N GLU A 256 10.04 32.57 16.03
CA GLU A 256 10.20 33.42 17.22
C GLU A 256 9.09 33.24 18.27
N ASN A 257 7.85 32.95 17.86
CA ASN A 257 6.69 32.83 18.73
C ASN A 257 6.43 31.40 19.21
N LYS A 258 7.01 30.39 18.57
CA LYS A 258 6.78 28.98 18.90
C LYS A 258 7.16 28.62 20.34
N GLY A 259 8.27 29.19 20.85
CA GLY A 259 8.73 28.97 22.21
C GLY A 259 7.73 29.54 23.23
N GLU A 260 7.34 30.80 23.06
CA GLU A 260 6.50 31.52 24.02
C GLU A 260 5.04 31.04 23.96
N SER A 261 4.47 30.91 22.78
CA SER A 261 3.05 30.57 22.64
C SER A 261 2.80 29.05 22.77
N VAL A 262 3.51 28.22 21.98
CA VAL A 262 3.20 26.78 21.87
C VAL A 262 3.86 25.97 22.99
N LEU A 263 5.18 26.12 23.20
CA LEU A 263 5.88 25.34 24.22
C LEU A 263 5.41 25.66 25.64
N THR A 264 4.95 26.87 25.90
CA THR A 264 4.42 27.26 27.22
C THR A 264 3.19 26.42 27.57
N ILE A 265 2.29 26.14 26.64
CA ILE A 265 1.13 25.25 26.87
C ILE A 265 1.63 23.85 27.25
N VAL A 266 2.55 23.30 26.46
CA VAL A 266 3.03 21.93 26.67
C VAL A 266 3.80 21.81 28.00
N ILE A 267 4.58 22.83 28.37
CA ILE A 267 5.28 22.87 29.66
C ILE A 267 4.28 22.94 30.84
N LYS A 268 3.21 23.74 30.73
CA LYS A 268 2.14 23.77 31.75
C LYS A 268 1.46 22.40 31.90
N MET A 269 1.23 21.69 30.80
CA MET A 269 0.70 20.32 30.85
C MET A 269 1.71 19.35 31.48
N ALA A 270 3.00 19.53 31.22
CA ALA A 270 4.08 18.70 31.73
C ALA A 270 4.27 18.84 33.25
N GLN A 271 3.96 20.01 33.80
CA GLN A 271 4.11 20.33 35.23
C GLN A 271 2.89 19.95 36.08
N ASP A 272 1.87 19.32 35.53
CA ASP A 272 0.69 18.87 36.27
C ASP A 272 1.00 17.56 37.03
N ASP A 273 1.29 17.66 38.31
CA ASP A 273 1.68 16.50 39.12
C ASP A 273 0.50 15.54 39.39
N GLU A 274 -0.74 16.04 39.35
CA GLU A 274 -1.93 15.25 39.67
C GLU A 274 -2.47 14.44 38.49
N ASN A 275 -2.22 14.89 37.28
CA ASN A 275 -2.80 14.29 36.10
C ASN A 275 -1.78 13.64 35.18
N GLU A 276 -1.57 12.32 35.33
CA GLU A 276 -0.67 11.55 34.48
C GLU A 276 -1.00 11.64 32.99
N HIS A 277 -2.28 11.71 32.60
CA HIS A 277 -2.68 11.81 31.20
C HIS A 277 -2.29 13.15 30.57
N LYS A 278 -2.28 14.24 31.35
CA LYS A 278 -1.71 15.50 30.85
C LYS A 278 -0.23 15.37 30.58
N ARG A 279 0.53 14.78 31.51
CA ARG A 279 1.98 14.58 31.34
C ARG A 279 2.29 13.64 30.17
N GLU A 280 1.50 12.55 30.01
CA GLU A 280 1.60 11.65 28.87
C GLU A 280 1.39 12.39 27.53
N MET A 281 0.32 13.21 27.45
CA MET A 281 0.02 14.00 26.25
C MET A 281 1.04 15.12 26.02
N ALA A 282 1.59 15.75 27.09
CA ALA A 282 2.68 16.70 26.96
C ALA A 282 3.93 16.06 26.32
N MET A 283 4.27 14.84 26.74
CA MET A 283 5.39 14.10 26.14
C MET A 283 5.14 13.77 24.67
N SER A 284 3.93 13.36 24.33
CA SER A 284 3.52 13.12 22.95
C SER A 284 3.62 14.37 22.08
N LEU A 285 3.19 15.52 22.61
CA LEU A 285 3.31 16.82 21.96
C LEU A 285 4.78 17.25 21.78
N PHE A 286 5.64 17.09 22.77
CA PHE A 286 7.07 17.38 22.61
C PHE A 286 7.68 16.61 21.43
N GLY A 287 7.36 15.33 21.31
CA GLY A 287 7.80 14.52 20.19
C GLY A 287 7.27 14.97 18.83
N SER A 288 5.98 15.34 18.78
CA SER A 288 5.32 15.77 17.54
C SER A 288 5.72 17.20 17.11
N LEU A 289 6.01 18.07 18.05
CA LEU A 289 6.43 19.46 17.79
C LEU A 289 7.93 19.56 17.45
N THR A 290 8.74 18.62 17.88
CA THR A 290 10.19 18.63 17.65
C THR A 290 10.60 18.89 16.20
N PRO A 291 9.95 18.36 15.16
CA PRO A 291 10.27 18.70 13.78
C PRO A 291 10.02 20.16 13.40
N LEU A 292 9.16 20.85 14.14
CA LEU A 292 8.63 22.17 13.84
C LEU A 292 9.31 23.32 14.65
N ILE A 293 10.17 22.99 15.60
CA ILE A 293 10.84 23.95 16.48
C ILE A 293 12.37 23.89 16.33
N ASP A 294 13.03 24.95 16.73
CA ASP A 294 14.48 25.09 16.63
C ASP A 294 15.24 24.20 17.63
N THR A 295 16.46 23.85 17.27
CA THR A 295 17.31 22.97 18.08
C THR A 295 17.61 23.57 19.46
N ASP A 296 17.71 24.88 19.57
CA ASP A 296 17.98 25.56 20.86
C ASP A 296 16.78 25.45 21.80
N LEU A 297 15.58 25.61 21.30
CA LEU A 297 14.35 25.40 22.09
C LEU A 297 14.24 23.94 22.55
N ILE A 298 14.65 23.00 21.70
CA ILE A 298 14.65 21.56 22.06
C ILE A 298 15.63 21.33 23.22
N GLN A 299 16.84 21.91 23.16
CA GLN A 299 17.86 21.73 24.20
C GLN A 299 17.48 22.37 25.53
N LEU A 300 16.85 23.56 25.48
CA LEU A 300 16.50 24.34 26.66
C LEU A 300 15.23 23.82 27.34
N TYR A 301 14.22 23.44 26.59
CA TYR A 301 12.89 23.15 27.14
C TYR A 301 12.48 21.68 27.01
N VAL A 302 12.76 21.01 25.88
CA VAL A 302 12.28 19.64 25.65
C VAL A 302 13.14 18.60 26.36
N ILE A 303 14.49 18.66 26.19
CA ILE A 303 15.37 17.67 26.79
C ILE A 303 15.30 17.61 28.33
N PRO A 304 15.23 18.72 29.07
CA PRO A 304 15.03 18.64 30.51
C PRO A 304 13.75 17.93 30.92
N GLN A 305 12.64 18.15 30.18
CA GLN A 305 11.37 17.45 30.43
C GLN A 305 11.46 15.96 30.10
N VAL A 306 12.12 15.58 29.00
CA VAL A 306 12.37 14.16 28.68
C VAL A 306 13.13 13.45 29.80
N ASN A 307 14.14 14.08 30.37
CA ASN A 307 14.88 13.52 31.51
C ASN A 307 14.00 13.39 32.76
N SER A 308 13.18 14.41 33.08
CA SER A 308 12.25 14.37 34.20
C SER A 308 11.20 13.28 34.01
N PHE A 309 10.59 13.18 32.82
CA PHE A 309 9.58 12.17 32.51
C PHE A 309 10.10 10.74 32.47
N ALA A 310 11.39 10.53 32.24
CA ALA A 310 12.01 9.21 32.39
C ALA A 310 12.07 8.73 33.84
N ASP A 311 11.82 9.60 34.81
CA ASP A 311 11.68 9.33 36.26
C ASP A 311 10.23 9.44 36.75
N ASP A 312 9.26 9.68 35.87
CA ASP A 312 7.86 9.85 36.25
C ASP A 312 7.33 8.63 37.01
N HIS A 313 6.45 8.87 37.97
CA HIS A 313 5.82 7.80 38.74
C HIS A 313 4.94 6.93 37.87
N SER A 314 4.27 7.51 36.85
CA SER A 314 3.42 6.80 35.91
C SER A 314 4.21 6.06 34.84
N GLY A 315 3.98 4.75 34.72
CA GLY A 315 4.52 3.94 33.62
C GLY A 315 4.02 4.37 32.25
N SER A 316 2.84 5.00 32.15
CA SER A 316 2.29 5.53 30.89
C SER A 316 3.13 6.69 30.37
N VAL A 317 3.54 7.61 31.26
CA VAL A 317 4.42 8.73 30.91
C VAL A 317 5.80 8.22 30.48
N ARG A 318 6.42 7.32 31.28
CA ARG A 318 7.72 6.73 30.90
C ARG A 318 7.67 5.96 29.58
N LYS A 319 6.58 5.24 29.31
CA LYS A 319 6.35 4.58 28.03
C LYS A 319 6.29 5.59 26.87
N GLU A 320 5.61 6.73 27.08
CA GLU A 320 5.51 7.74 26.04
C GLU A 320 6.86 8.43 25.81
N VAL A 321 7.71 8.59 26.83
CA VAL A 321 9.11 8.98 26.62
C VAL A 321 9.81 8.02 25.67
N ALA A 322 9.68 6.71 25.87
CA ALA A 322 10.25 5.73 24.96
C ALA A 322 9.74 5.91 23.52
N ASN A 323 8.44 6.09 23.34
CA ASN A 323 7.82 6.28 22.02
C ASN A 323 8.37 7.50 21.26
N GLN A 324 8.57 8.61 21.96
CA GLN A 324 8.95 9.90 21.36
C GLN A 324 10.47 10.13 21.31
N LEU A 325 11.25 9.35 22.05
CA LEU A 325 12.70 9.55 22.20
C LEU A 325 13.43 9.63 20.85
N PHE A 326 13.07 8.80 19.89
CA PHE A 326 13.69 8.82 18.57
C PHE A 326 13.38 10.11 17.80
N ASN A 327 12.14 10.58 17.83
CA ASN A 327 11.72 11.80 17.14
C ASN A 327 12.54 13.00 17.63
N ILE A 328 12.72 13.10 18.95
CA ILE A 328 13.51 14.15 19.58
C ILE A 328 15.00 13.98 19.24
N SER A 329 15.50 12.75 19.28
CA SER A 329 16.92 12.46 19.03
C SER A 329 17.37 12.78 17.62
N GLN A 330 16.47 12.73 16.61
CA GLN A 330 16.81 13.07 15.22
C GLN A 330 17.14 14.54 15.00
N LYS A 331 16.65 15.43 15.85
CA LYS A 331 16.80 16.88 15.70
C LYS A 331 17.99 17.46 16.45
N VAL A 332 18.65 16.68 17.28
CA VAL A 332 19.80 17.13 18.04
C VAL A 332 21.12 16.58 17.48
N SER A 333 22.24 17.20 17.84
CA SER A 333 23.57 16.71 17.45
C SER A 333 23.86 15.33 18.07
N LYS A 334 24.72 14.55 17.41
CA LYS A 334 25.17 13.24 17.93
C LYS A 334 25.76 13.33 19.33
N ASP A 335 26.46 14.43 19.65
CA ASP A 335 27.04 14.65 20.98
C ASP A 335 25.98 14.85 22.06
N ILE A 336 24.95 15.63 21.77
CA ILE A 336 23.82 15.83 22.67
C ILE A 336 23.04 14.53 22.86
N PHE A 337 22.77 13.80 21.79
CA PHE A 337 22.16 12.48 21.86
C PHE A 337 22.95 11.55 22.78
N LYS A 338 24.26 11.40 22.53
CA LYS A 338 25.16 10.52 23.31
C LYS A 338 25.20 10.90 24.80
N LYS A 339 25.30 12.21 25.10
CA LYS A 339 25.46 12.67 26.47
C LYS A 339 24.15 12.77 27.27
N ARG A 340 23.03 13.09 26.63
CA ARG A 340 21.77 13.42 27.33
C ARG A 340 20.61 12.45 27.07
N LEU A 341 20.46 11.91 25.84
CA LEU A 341 19.29 11.09 25.48
C LEU A 341 19.58 9.58 25.48
N LEU A 342 20.80 9.15 25.13
CA LEU A 342 21.18 7.74 25.23
C LEU A 342 21.14 7.21 26.69
N PRO A 343 21.54 7.98 27.73
CA PRO A 343 21.32 7.55 29.13
C PRO A 343 19.84 7.36 29.48
N VAL A 344 18.94 8.19 28.93
CA VAL A 344 17.48 8.02 29.10
C VAL A 344 17.02 6.70 28.48
N TYR A 345 17.44 6.41 27.24
CA TYR A 345 17.14 5.12 26.60
C TYR A 345 17.61 3.93 27.44
N LYS A 346 18.84 3.98 27.91
CA LYS A 346 19.39 2.93 28.79
C LYS A 346 18.60 2.75 30.07
N LYS A 347 18.05 3.80 30.63
CA LYS A 347 17.19 3.75 31.81
C LYS A 347 15.86 3.08 31.48
N LEU A 348 15.16 3.52 30.45
CA LEU A 348 13.89 2.95 30.02
C LEU A 348 14.02 1.47 29.60
N SER A 349 15.16 1.08 29.06
CA SER A 349 15.44 -0.32 28.72
C SER A 349 15.50 -1.26 29.91
N LYS A 350 15.71 -0.72 31.11
CA LYS A 350 15.79 -1.44 32.40
C LYS A 350 14.60 -1.17 33.30
N ASP A 351 13.53 -0.54 32.76
CA ASP A 351 12.33 -0.20 33.53
C ASP A 351 11.71 -1.44 34.19
N THR A 352 11.08 -1.24 35.33
CA THR A 352 10.39 -2.33 36.05
C THR A 352 9.13 -2.80 35.33
N LEU A 353 8.46 -1.91 34.57
CA LEU A 353 7.23 -2.22 33.85
C LEU A 353 7.52 -2.75 32.44
N TRP A 354 6.89 -3.88 32.13
CA TRP A 354 7.04 -4.53 30.82
C TRP A 354 6.56 -3.67 29.63
N ASN A 355 5.54 -2.82 29.83
CA ASN A 355 5.04 -1.95 28.77
C ASN A 355 6.04 -0.86 28.38
N VAL A 356 6.82 -0.33 29.32
CA VAL A 356 7.92 0.60 29.07
C VAL A 356 9.08 -0.11 28.36
N LYS A 357 9.48 -1.30 28.86
CA LYS A 357 10.51 -2.11 28.21
C LYS A 357 10.11 -2.49 26.78
N LYS A 358 8.84 -2.85 26.54
CA LYS A 358 8.33 -3.15 25.20
C LYS A 358 8.48 -1.93 24.27
N ALA A 359 8.07 -0.75 24.70
CA ALA A 359 8.21 0.46 23.91
C ALA A 359 9.70 0.77 23.63
N ALA A 360 10.58 0.63 24.62
CA ALA A 360 12.03 0.78 24.43
C ALA A 360 12.59 -0.27 23.46
N THR A 361 12.05 -1.50 23.44
CA THR A 361 12.44 -2.54 22.49
C THR A 361 12.01 -2.18 21.06
N GLU A 362 10.80 -1.68 20.88
CA GLU A 362 10.24 -1.33 19.56
C GLU A 362 11.02 -0.19 18.88
N ILE A 363 11.57 0.74 19.65
CA ILE A 363 12.38 1.83 19.09
C ILE A 363 13.87 1.49 18.95
N LEU A 364 14.33 0.34 19.45
CA LEU A 364 15.75 -0.05 19.42
C LEU A 364 16.39 0.09 18.02
N PRO A 365 15.78 -0.38 16.91
CA PRO A 365 16.38 -0.18 15.60
C PRO A 365 16.56 1.28 15.24
N LYS A 366 15.60 2.12 15.61
CA LYS A 366 15.65 3.55 15.34
C LYS A 366 16.76 4.24 16.12
N ILE A 367 16.95 3.87 17.39
CA ILE A 367 18.04 4.36 18.23
C ILE A 367 19.40 3.91 17.68
N THR A 368 19.49 2.67 17.21
CA THR A 368 20.71 2.11 16.60
C THR A 368 21.19 2.95 15.41
N LYS A 369 20.27 3.52 14.60
CA LYS A 369 20.62 4.42 13.48
C LYS A 369 21.40 5.67 13.90
N LEU A 370 21.26 6.08 15.15
CA LEU A 370 21.90 7.28 15.70
C LEU A 370 23.26 6.98 16.35
N CYS A 371 23.59 5.70 16.52
CA CYS A 371 24.78 5.23 17.21
C CYS A 371 25.92 4.94 16.23
N ASP A 372 27.14 5.10 16.69
CA ASP A 372 28.35 4.59 16.04
C ASP A 372 28.59 3.10 16.40
N SER A 373 29.47 2.43 15.67
CA SER A 373 29.75 0.99 15.84
C SER A 373 30.23 0.66 17.26
N GLU A 374 30.95 1.57 17.91
CA GLU A 374 31.44 1.38 19.28
C GLU A 374 30.28 1.35 20.30
N ILE A 375 29.34 2.29 20.19
CA ILE A 375 28.14 2.33 21.05
C ILE A 375 27.25 1.12 20.77
N ILE A 376 27.09 0.74 19.50
CA ILE A 376 26.31 -0.45 19.13
C ILE A 376 26.86 -1.68 19.83
N SER A 377 28.17 -1.91 19.71
CA SER A 377 28.83 -3.08 20.30
C SER A 377 28.77 -3.08 21.83
N LYS A 378 29.17 -1.97 22.47
CA LYS A 378 29.31 -1.91 23.92
C LYS A 378 28.00 -1.75 24.68
N GLU A 379 26.98 -1.12 24.08
CA GLU A 379 25.80 -0.70 24.80
C GLU A 379 24.49 -1.26 24.22
N ILE A 380 24.28 -1.17 22.91
CA ILE A 380 23.00 -1.52 22.29
C ILE A 380 22.81 -3.05 22.19
N ILE A 381 23.88 -3.79 21.82
CA ILE A 381 23.81 -5.25 21.77
C ILE A 381 23.51 -5.87 23.14
N PRO A 382 24.16 -5.47 24.26
CA PRO A 382 23.79 -5.93 25.59
C PRO A 382 22.33 -5.60 25.96
N ILE A 383 21.81 -4.43 25.59
CA ILE A 383 20.42 -4.04 25.81
C ILE A 383 19.49 -4.98 25.03
N PHE A 384 19.78 -5.22 23.73
CA PHE A 384 19.01 -6.18 22.94
C PHE A 384 18.98 -7.57 23.57
N LYS A 385 20.12 -8.09 24.02
CA LYS A 385 20.20 -9.39 24.69
C LYS A 385 19.32 -9.45 25.95
N ASN A 386 19.30 -8.37 26.75
CA ASN A 386 18.43 -8.30 27.92
C ASN A 386 16.94 -8.37 27.54
N PHE A 387 16.51 -7.66 26.49
CA PHE A 387 15.13 -7.72 25.99
C PHE A 387 14.78 -9.12 25.47
N ALA A 388 15.69 -9.73 24.74
CA ALA A 388 15.52 -11.06 24.19
C ALA A 388 15.47 -12.18 25.25
N GLN A 389 15.99 -11.91 26.45
CA GLN A 389 15.97 -12.83 27.59
C GLN A 389 14.99 -12.40 28.69
N ASP A 390 14.22 -11.31 28.49
CA ASP A 390 13.29 -10.77 29.49
C ASP A 390 12.31 -11.85 29.99
N GLU A 391 11.88 -11.78 31.23
CA GLU A 391 10.93 -12.72 31.79
C GLU A 391 9.56 -12.64 31.14
N LYS A 392 9.13 -11.45 30.75
CA LYS A 392 7.81 -11.21 30.13
C LYS A 392 7.82 -11.60 28.64
N PRO A 393 6.94 -12.53 28.21
CA PRO A 393 6.88 -12.96 26.80
C PRO A 393 6.64 -11.83 25.80
N VAL A 394 5.91 -10.79 26.20
CA VAL A 394 5.60 -9.63 25.36
C VAL A 394 6.85 -8.85 24.98
N VAL A 395 7.81 -8.69 25.89
CA VAL A 395 9.10 -8.01 25.62
C VAL A 395 9.98 -8.90 24.72
N LYS A 396 10.06 -10.21 25.00
CA LYS A 396 10.76 -11.17 24.13
C LYS A 396 10.23 -11.16 22.69
N ASN A 397 8.91 -11.18 22.56
CA ASN A 397 8.26 -11.14 21.26
C ASN A 397 8.62 -9.87 20.49
N ALA A 398 8.61 -8.71 21.17
CA ALA A 398 9.02 -7.45 20.58
C ALA A 398 10.49 -7.46 20.16
N ALA A 399 11.41 -8.00 20.99
CA ALA A 399 12.82 -8.09 20.65
C ALA A 399 13.06 -8.96 19.40
N VAL A 400 12.40 -10.11 19.30
CA VAL A 400 12.50 -10.96 18.11
C VAL A 400 11.87 -10.27 16.89
N GLU A 401 10.80 -9.50 17.07
CA GLU A 401 10.15 -8.78 15.96
C GLU A 401 11.08 -7.75 15.33
N VAL A 402 11.78 -6.98 16.14
CA VAL A 402 12.69 -5.92 15.67
C VAL A 402 14.06 -6.44 15.25
N PHE A 403 14.38 -7.71 15.51
CA PHE A 403 15.72 -8.28 15.30
C PHE A 403 16.23 -8.11 13.86
N GLY A 404 15.39 -8.42 12.88
CA GLY A 404 15.77 -8.31 11.47
C GLY A 404 16.08 -6.88 11.05
N GLU A 405 15.28 -5.90 11.51
CA GLU A 405 15.57 -4.48 11.27
C GLU A 405 16.83 -4.04 12.03
N PHE A 406 16.96 -4.46 13.27
CA PHE A 406 18.12 -4.14 14.10
C PHE A 406 19.45 -4.54 13.46
N ILE A 407 19.60 -5.81 13.05
CA ILE A 407 20.85 -6.28 12.44
C ILE A 407 21.11 -5.66 11.07
N SER A 408 20.07 -5.29 10.32
CA SER A 408 20.23 -4.64 9.01
C SER A 408 20.84 -3.24 9.09
N LEU A 409 20.86 -2.65 10.28
CA LEU A 409 21.41 -1.32 10.56
C LEU A 409 22.88 -1.37 11.04
N ILE A 410 23.37 -2.54 11.35
CA ILE A 410 24.77 -2.77 11.71
C ILE A 410 25.57 -2.88 10.41
N ASN A 411 26.79 -2.34 10.39
CA ASN A 411 27.66 -2.48 9.24
C ASN A 411 27.98 -3.96 8.99
N LYS A 412 27.81 -4.42 7.75
CA LYS A 412 28.09 -5.81 7.38
C LYS A 412 29.56 -6.21 7.53
N ASP A 413 30.48 -5.24 7.39
CA ASP A 413 31.91 -5.47 7.53
C ASP A 413 32.27 -5.88 8.97
N ASP A 414 31.39 -5.55 9.93
CA ASP A 414 31.54 -5.92 11.33
C ASP A 414 30.84 -7.23 11.71
N ALA A 415 30.26 -7.98 10.74
CA ALA A 415 29.44 -9.15 11.02
C ALA A 415 30.20 -10.23 11.83
N GLU A 416 31.49 -10.38 11.61
CA GLU A 416 32.35 -11.31 12.37
C GLU A 416 32.45 -10.93 13.85
N ASN A 417 32.43 -9.62 14.15
CA ASN A 417 32.48 -9.10 15.52
C ASN A 417 31.20 -9.38 16.30
N PHE A 418 30.09 -9.72 15.60
CA PHE A 418 28.75 -9.92 16.18
C PHE A 418 28.24 -11.34 16.02
N ILE A 419 29.14 -12.32 15.83
CA ILE A 419 28.78 -13.75 15.66
C ILE A 419 27.90 -14.26 16.81
N GLU A 420 28.01 -13.70 17.99
CA GLU A 420 27.18 -14.04 19.15
C GLU A 420 25.68 -13.75 18.94
N LEU A 421 25.31 -12.80 18.06
CA LEU A 421 23.91 -12.56 17.68
C LEU A 421 23.37 -13.69 16.80
N LEU A 422 24.24 -14.27 15.96
CA LEU A 422 23.88 -15.47 15.19
C LEU A 422 23.68 -16.67 16.10
N ASP A 423 24.59 -16.90 17.03
CA ASP A 423 24.49 -17.99 18.01
C ASP A 423 23.25 -17.82 18.89
N PHE A 424 22.95 -16.59 19.33
CA PHE A 424 21.71 -16.26 20.04
C PHE A 424 20.46 -16.63 19.22
N TYR A 425 20.44 -16.29 17.94
CA TYR A 425 19.30 -16.57 17.05
C TYR A 425 19.11 -18.07 16.83
N VAL A 426 20.20 -18.80 16.57
CA VAL A 426 20.20 -20.28 16.41
C VAL A 426 19.72 -20.97 17.68
N ASP A 427 20.31 -20.63 18.83
CA ASP A 427 19.96 -21.14 20.12
C ASP A 427 18.49 -20.90 20.50
N THR A 428 17.99 -19.69 20.17
CA THR A 428 16.59 -19.35 20.44
C THR A 428 15.65 -20.28 19.67
N ILE A 429 15.87 -20.48 18.37
CA ILE A 429 15.01 -21.36 17.56
C ILE A 429 15.08 -22.80 18.05
N GLN A 430 16.27 -23.35 18.31
CA GLN A 430 16.44 -24.72 18.76
C GLN A 430 15.75 -24.99 20.12
N LYS A 431 15.89 -24.05 21.06
CA LYS A 431 15.27 -24.15 22.40
C LYS A 431 13.74 -24.03 22.32
N LEU A 432 13.20 -23.19 21.46
CA LEU A 432 11.75 -22.98 21.33
C LEU A 432 11.07 -24.13 20.61
N VAL A 433 11.65 -24.65 19.54
CA VAL A 433 11.10 -25.81 18.82
C VAL A 433 11.12 -27.05 19.68
N SER A 434 12.21 -27.30 20.45
CA SER A 434 12.33 -28.45 21.34
C SER A 434 11.30 -28.42 22.47
N LYS A 435 10.91 -27.25 22.98
CA LYS A 435 9.93 -27.09 24.06
C LYS A 435 8.47 -27.28 23.62
N GLY A 436 8.15 -26.94 22.37
CA GLY A 436 6.85 -27.17 21.76
C GLY A 436 5.65 -26.45 22.40
N LYS A 437 5.87 -25.41 23.22
CA LYS A 437 4.79 -24.64 23.86
C LYS A 437 4.03 -23.78 22.86
N ARG A 438 2.73 -23.56 23.13
CA ARG A 438 1.86 -22.79 22.23
C ARG A 438 2.34 -21.35 22.05
N ASP A 439 2.79 -20.70 23.12
CA ASP A 439 3.26 -19.33 23.13
C ASP A 439 4.60 -19.17 22.37
N ASP A 440 5.42 -20.19 22.38
CA ASP A 440 6.69 -20.24 21.66
C ASP A 440 6.51 -20.17 20.12
N LYS A 441 5.34 -20.59 19.60
CA LYS A 441 5.05 -20.56 18.15
C LYS A 441 5.03 -19.14 17.58
N ILE A 442 4.58 -18.14 18.35
CA ILE A 442 4.59 -16.74 17.94
C ILE A 442 6.03 -16.26 17.75
N ILE A 443 6.92 -16.62 18.67
CA ILE A 443 8.34 -16.24 18.57
C ILE A 443 9.00 -16.94 17.39
N ILE A 444 8.73 -18.25 17.18
CA ILE A 444 9.25 -19.01 16.04
C ILE A 444 8.75 -18.41 14.71
N GLN A 445 7.49 -17.96 14.64
CA GLN A 445 6.96 -17.25 13.46
C GLN A 445 7.73 -15.96 13.17
N LYS A 446 8.07 -15.20 14.21
CA LYS A 446 8.86 -13.97 14.06
C LYS A 446 10.31 -14.27 13.67
N CYS A 447 10.91 -15.34 14.20
CA CYS A 447 12.19 -15.83 13.72
C CYS A 447 12.12 -16.18 12.21
N ALA A 448 11.11 -16.92 11.78
CA ALA A 448 10.92 -17.25 10.37
C ALA A 448 10.79 -16.01 9.47
N TYR A 449 10.17 -14.94 9.97
CA TYR A 449 10.07 -13.66 9.26
C TYR A 449 11.43 -12.96 9.14
N ASN A 450 12.25 -12.96 10.19
CA ASN A 450 13.54 -12.31 10.22
C ASN A 450 14.67 -13.11 9.53
N PHE A 451 14.43 -14.39 9.21
CA PHE A 451 15.46 -15.29 8.68
C PHE A 451 16.25 -14.73 7.48
N PRO A 452 15.62 -14.14 6.44
CA PRO A 452 16.37 -13.59 5.30
C PRO A 452 17.27 -12.41 5.69
N ALA A 453 16.87 -11.60 6.67
CA ALA A 453 17.69 -10.49 7.14
C ALA A 453 18.93 -10.98 7.90
N VAL A 454 18.77 -12.04 8.70
CA VAL A 454 19.89 -12.70 9.41
C VAL A 454 20.89 -13.28 8.40
N LEU A 455 20.40 -14.01 7.41
CA LEU A 455 21.25 -14.58 6.35
C LEU A 455 21.92 -13.48 5.50
N LEU A 456 21.22 -12.39 5.20
CA LEU A 456 21.78 -11.26 4.46
C LEU A 456 22.94 -10.59 5.23
N PHE A 457 22.81 -10.45 6.54
CA PHE A 457 23.82 -9.82 7.38
C PHE A 457 25.07 -10.69 7.53
N PHE A 458 24.90 -11.94 7.91
CA PHE A 458 26.02 -12.87 8.15
C PHE A 458 26.59 -13.51 6.89
N GLY A 459 25.92 -13.36 5.73
CA GLY A 459 26.37 -13.88 4.45
C GLY A 459 26.13 -15.38 4.24
N SER A 460 26.47 -15.86 3.03
CA SER A 460 26.26 -17.26 2.61
C SER A 460 27.01 -18.28 3.48
N ASN A 461 28.17 -17.93 4.02
CA ASN A 461 28.97 -18.80 4.90
C ASN A 461 28.22 -19.20 6.19
N SER A 462 27.27 -18.37 6.62
CA SER A 462 26.42 -18.69 7.78
C SER A 462 25.33 -19.72 7.48
N TRP A 463 25.13 -20.10 6.22
CA TRP A 463 24.08 -21.05 5.83
C TRP A 463 24.20 -22.40 6.51
N GLU A 464 25.42 -22.90 6.70
CA GLU A 464 25.65 -24.17 7.39
C GLU A 464 25.08 -24.18 8.82
N LYS A 465 25.25 -23.07 9.56
CA LYS A 465 24.65 -22.89 10.88
C LYS A 465 23.14 -22.62 10.84
N LEU A 466 22.66 -21.94 9.81
CA LEU A 466 21.25 -21.54 9.70
C LEU A 466 20.35 -22.61 9.07
N LYS A 467 20.88 -23.51 8.22
CA LYS A 467 20.12 -24.59 7.56
C LYS A 467 19.38 -25.50 8.57
N PRO A 468 19.97 -25.94 9.70
CA PRO A 468 19.24 -26.71 10.72
C PRO A 468 18.03 -25.94 11.28
N CYS A 469 18.19 -24.63 11.55
CA CYS A 469 17.11 -23.78 12.03
C CYS A 469 16.00 -23.62 11.00
N PHE A 470 16.38 -23.42 9.73
CA PHE A 470 15.42 -23.39 8.63
C PHE A 470 14.64 -24.68 8.53
N THR A 471 15.32 -25.82 8.63
CA THR A 471 14.73 -27.16 8.60
C THR A 471 13.74 -27.38 9.74
N LEU A 472 14.09 -26.99 10.96
CA LEU A 472 13.21 -27.06 12.11
C LEU A 472 11.92 -26.27 11.90
N MET A 473 12.04 -25.01 11.49
CA MET A 473 10.89 -24.14 11.24
C MET A 473 10.04 -24.61 10.05
N ALA A 474 10.67 -25.12 8.98
CA ALA A 474 9.97 -25.65 7.80
C ALA A 474 9.20 -26.94 8.09
N ASN A 475 9.60 -27.70 9.14
CA ASN A 475 8.94 -28.93 9.57
C ASN A 475 7.78 -28.68 10.55
N GLU A 476 7.67 -27.48 11.10
CA GLU A 476 6.56 -27.13 11.99
C GLU A 476 5.19 -27.37 11.33
N LYS A 477 4.20 -27.78 12.14
CA LYS A 477 2.85 -28.04 11.63
C LYS A 477 2.10 -26.74 11.31
N ASP A 478 2.43 -25.66 12.02
CA ASP A 478 1.75 -24.37 11.88
C ASP A 478 2.13 -23.69 10.56
N GLU A 479 1.13 -23.45 9.73
CA GLU A 479 1.30 -22.77 8.45
C GLU A 479 1.77 -21.33 8.59
N LYS A 480 1.43 -20.65 9.70
CA LYS A 480 1.87 -19.28 9.98
C LYS A 480 3.39 -19.16 10.07
N ILE A 481 4.10 -20.23 10.46
CA ILE A 481 5.56 -20.29 10.47
C ILE A 481 6.11 -20.54 9.06
N LYS A 482 5.44 -21.38 8.26
CA LYS A 482 5.88 -21.70 6.90
C LYS A 482 5.68 -20.56 5.89
N LEU A 483 4.64 -19.73 6.06
CA LEU A 483 4.34 -18.64 5.13
C LEU A 483 5.46 -17.59 5.00
N PRO A 484 6.07 -17.08 6.09
CA PRO A 484 7.24 -16.22 6.01
C PRO A 484 8.42 -16.89 5.28
N LEU A 485 8.75 -18.15 5.64
CA LEU A 485 9.83 -18.89 5.00
C LEU A 485 9.58 -19.08 3.50
N ALA A 486 8.38 -19.50 3.10
CA ALA A 486 8.02 -19.65 1.70
C ALA A 486 8.07 -18.31 0.94
N SER A 487 7.76 -17.19 1.61
CA SER A 487 7.82 -15.86 1.02
C SER A 487 9.25 -15.38 0.76
N SER A 488 10.22 -15.86 1.53
CA SER A 488 11.63 -15.46 1.47
C SER A 488 12.52 -16.44 0.69
N LEU A 489 11.99 -17.58 0.20
CA LEU A 489 12.80 -18.58 -0.54
C LEU A 489 13.55 -17.99 -1.75
N GLY A 490 12.95 -17.05 -2.46
CA GLY A 490 13.60 -16.41 -3.61
C GLY A 490 14.79 -15.54 -3.19
N GLU A 491 14.66 -14.81 -2.10
CA GLU A 491 15.72 -13.99 -1.52
C GLU A 491 16.83 -14.87 -0.93
N ILE A 492 16.47 -15.91 -0.20
CA ILE A 492 17.41 -16.88 0.33
C ILE A 492 18.22 -17.53 -0.82
N SER A 493 17.54 -17.95 -1.90
CA SER A 493 18.18 -18.49 -3.10
C SER A 493 19.23 -17.54 -3.72
N ASN A 494 18.91 -16.24 -3.77
CA ASN A 494 19.86 -15.23 -4.26
C ASN A 494 21.07 -15.04 -3.34
N LEU A 495 20.88 -15.22 -2.03
CA LEU A 495 21.93 -15.03 -1.01
C LEU A 495 22.88 -16.22 -0.92
N ILE A 496 22.35 -17.45 -0.99
CA ILE A 496 23.17 -18.66 -0.87
C ILE A 496 23.82 -19.12 -2.18
N GLY A 497 23.32 -18.59 -3.31
CA GLY A 497 23.83 -18.94 -4.65
C GLY A 497 23.22 -20.22 -5.23
N SER A 498 23.68 -20.58 -6.45
CA SER A 498 23.07 -21.68 -7.24
C SER A 498 23.31 -23.07 -6.64
N GLU A 499 24.53 -23.35 -6.19
CA GLU A 499 24.91 -24.67 -5.67
C GLU A 499 24.09 -25.05 -4.43
N LEU A 500 24.06 -24.19 -3.40
CA LEU A 500 23.30 -24.43 -2.18
C LEU A 500 21.79 -24.35 -2.41
N THR A 501 21.36 -23.60 -3.44
CA THR A 501 19.95 -23.60 -3.82
C THR A 501 19.54 -24.97 -4.37
N GLU A 502 20.32 -25.58 -5.25
CA GLU A 502 20.02 -26.89 -5.81
C GLU A 502 20.14 -28.03 -4.83
N SER A 503 21.18 -28.02 -3.99
CA SER A 503 21.41 -29.09 -3.02
C SER A 503 20.45 -29.07 -1.82
N ASP A 504 20.13 -27.86 -1.34
CA ASP A 504 19.50 -27.73 -0.03
C ASP A 504 18.10 -27.13 -0.09
N LEU A 505 17.91 -26.05 -0.92
CA LEU A 505 16.70 -25.24 -0.84
C LEU A 505 15.54 -25.82 -1.64
N LEU A 506 15.82 -26.50 -2.79
CA LEU A 506 14.76 -27.05 -3.65
C LEU A 506 13.93 -28.13 -2.95
N GLU A 507 14.49 -28.86 -2.02
CA GLU A 507 13.74 -29.84 -1.22
C GLU A 507 12.60 -29.18 -0.46
N PHE A 508 12.84 -27.99 0.12
CA PHE A 508 11.81 -27.24 0.84
C PHE A 508 10.77 -26.62 -0.10
N VAL A 509 11.17 -26.16 -1.28
CA VAL A 509 10.23 -25.71 -2.31
C VAL A 509 9.26 -26.84 -2.66
N ASP A 510 9.78 -28.04 -2.96
CA ASP A 510 8.98 -29.22 -3.29
C ASP A 510 8.11 -29.67 -2.12
N LYS A 511 8.64 -29.67 -0.90
CA LYS A 511 7.93 -30.01 0.32
C LYS A 511 6.77 -29.08 0.61
N PHE A 512 7.00 -27.77 0.57
CA PHE A 512 5.94 -26.77 0.76
C PHE A 512 4.87 -26.85 -0.33
N PHE A 513 5.27 -27.24 -1.55
CA PHE A 513 4.34 -27.48 -2.63
C PHE A 513 3.47 -28.71 -2.41
N LYS A 514 4.07 -29.83 -1.96
CA LYS A 514 3.40 -31.13 -1.75
C LYS A 514 2.57 -31.14 -0.46
N SER A 515 2.99 -30.42 0.56
CA SER A 515 2.56 -30.57 1.95
C SER A 515 1.13 -30.13 2.25
N SER A 516 0.40 -29.49 1.32
CA SER A 516 -1.00 -29.19 1.55
C SER A 516 -1.80 -28.99 0.26
N PRO A 517 -2.73 -29.89 -0.06
CA PRO A 517 -3.73 -29.65 -1.11
C PRO A 517 -4.65 -28.46 -0.77
N GLN A 518 -4.81 -28.16 0.51
CA GLN A 518 -5.77 -27.17 1.02
C GLN A 518 -5.20 -25.75 1.16
N SER A 519 -3.87 -25.58 1.34
CA SER A 519 -3.30 -24.25 1.47
C SER A 519 -3.00 -23.60 0.13
N SER A 520 -3.98 -22.90 -0.37
CA SER A 520 -3.81 -22.07 -1.58
C SER A 520 -2.87 -20.88 -1.34
N GLU A 521 -2.66 -20.44 -0.08
CA GLU A 521 -1.83 -19.29 0.23
C GLU A 521 -0.33 -19.63 0.19
N LEU A 522 0.08 -20.72 0.81
CA LEU A 522 1.48 -21.20 0.78
C LEU A 522 1.95 -21.43 -0.66
N LYS A 523 1.13 -22.11 -1.48
CA LYS A 523 1.41 -22.31 -2.92
C LYS A 523 1.52 -21.01 -3.70
N LEU A 524 0.66 -20.03 -3.40
CA LEU A 524 0.71 -18.72 -4.03
C LEU A 524 1.98 -17.95 -3.66
N LYS A 525 2.46 -18.07 -2.41
CA LYS A 525 3.73 -17.48 -1.96
C LYS A 525 4.91 -18.09 -2.71
N ILE A 526 4.95 -19.42 -2.84
CA ILE A 526 5.99 -20.11 -3.62
C ILE A 526 5.95 -19.64 -5.08
N LEU A 527 4.78 -19.66 -5.73
CA LEU A 527 4.63 -19.21 -7.11
C LEU A 527 5.14 -17.76 -7.31
N LYS A 528 4.97 -16.89 -6.30
CA LYS A 528 5.41 -15.49 -6.35
C LYS A 528 6.95 -15.36 -6.37
N VAL A 529 7.65 -16.22 -5.66
CA VAL A 529 9.13 -16.20 -5.53
C VAL A 529 9.82 -17.16 -6.50
N LEU A 530 9.06 -18.04 -7.14
CA LEU A 530 9.58 -19.03 -8.07
C LEU A 530 10.42 -18.45 -9.22
N PRO A 531 10.08 -17.30 -9.84
CA PRO A 531 10.94 -16.69 -10.85
C PRO A 531 12.36 -16.39 -10.35
N ASP A 532 12.50 -16.00 -9.10
CA ASP A 532 13.80 -15.68 -8.48
C ASP A 532 14.60 -16.95 -8.25
N ILE A 533 13.97 -18.01 -7.74
CA ILE A 533 14.59 -19.32 -7.56
C ILE A 533 15.04 -19.92 -8.90
N ILE A 534 14.19 -19.85 -9.92
CA ILE A 534 14.48 -20.41 -11.25
C ILE A 534 15.70 -19.75 -11.90
N ARG A 535 16.00 -18.48 -11.61
CA ARG A 535 17.21 -17.85 -12.12
C ARG A 535 18.48 -18.50 -11.58
N ASN A 536 18.42 -19.04 -10.38
CA ASN A 536 19.56 -19.59 -9.65
C ASN A 536 19.70 -21.11 -9.75
N ILE A 537 18.98 -21.78 -10.63
CA ILE A 537 19.06 -23.25 -10.79
C ILE A 537 19.41 -23.64 -12.22
N SER A 538 19.90 -24.87 -12.41
CA SER A 538 20.29 -25.43 -13.72
C SER A 538 19.08 -25.67 -14.63
N SER A 539 19.34 -25.74 -15.93
CA SER A 539 18.30 -25.90 -16.97
C SER A 539 17.46 -27.16 -16.78
N ASN A 540 18.06 -28.26 -16.34
CA ASN A 540 17.36 -29.53 -16.14
C ASN A 540 16.30 -29.43 -15.04
N ARG A 541 16.61 -28.77 -13.94
CA ARG A 541 15.69 -28.56 -12.82
C ARG A 541 14.59 -27.51 -13.13
N LYS A 542 14.90 -26.49 -13.96
CA LYS A 542 13.93 -25.46 -14.35
C LYS A 542 12.65 -26.02 -14.97
N ASN A 543 12.78 -27.01 -15.84
CA ASN A 543 11.66 -27.54 -16.60
C ASN A 543 10.59 -28.22 -15.73
N SER A 544 10.96 -28.82 -14.62
CA SER A 544 10.00 -29.45 -13.68
C SER A 544 9.00 -28.43 -13.11
N TYR A 545 9.40 -27.17 -12.94
CA TYR A 545 8.54 -26.13 -12.40
C TYR A 545 7.55 -25.53 -13.42
N LEU A 546 7.70 -25.79 -14.71
CA LEU A 546 6.71 -25.36 -15.72
C LEU A 546 5.36 -26.03 -15.53
N GLU A 547 5.34 -27.32 -15.22
CA GLU A 547 4.08 -28.04 -14.92
C GLU A 547 3.44 -27.55 -13.62
N PHE A 548 4.25 -27.18 -12.62
CA PHE A 548 3.77 -26.53 -11.41
C PHE A 548 3.06 -25.19 -11.69
N ILE A 549 3.69 -24.33 -12.51
CA ILE A 549 3.10 -23.04 -12.92
C ILE A 549 1.75 -23.28 -13.61
N LYS A 550 1.72 -24.23 -14.55
CA LYS A 550 0.52 -24.61 -15.28
C LYS A 550 -0.59 -25.12 -14.36
N PHE A 551 -0.27 -25.99 -13.42
CA PHE A 551 -1.20 -26.54 -12.46
C PHE A 551 -1.84 -25.45 -11.59
N MET A 552 -1.02 -24.53 -11.06
CA MET A 552 -1.48 -23.46 -10.17
C MET A 552 -2.41 -22.45 -10.87
N ILE A 553 -2.15 -22.17 -12.14
CA ILE A 553 -2.85 -21.12 -12.90
C ILE A 553 -4.06 -21.69 -13.66
N GLY A 554 -4.08 -23.00 -13.89
CA GLY A 554 -5.11 -23.66 -14.71
C GLY A 554 -6.50 -23.78 -14.07
N ASN A 555 -6.68 -23.37 -12.81
CA ASN A 555 -7.96 -23.49 -12.15
C ASN A 555 -8.91 -22.34 -12.56
N LYS A 556 -10.04 -22.71 -13.19
CA LYS A 556 -11.06 -21.76 -13.68
C LYS A 556 -11.84 -21.07 -12.55
N ASP A 557 -11.99 -21.75 -11.40
CA ASP A 557 -12.84 -21.31 -10.31
C ASP A 557 -12.18 -20.27 -9.40
N ASP A 558 -10.93 -19.89 -9.73
CA ASP A 558 -10.21 -18.89 -8.97
C ASP A 558 -10.87 -17.51 -9.08
N LYS A 559 -11.14 -16.88 -7.94
CA LYS A 559 -11.68 -15.51 -7.87
C LYS A 559 -10.80 -14.57 -8.69
N TRP A 560 -11.38 -13.58 -9.36
CA TRP A 560 -10.67 -12.65 -10.25
C TRP A 560 -9.46 -11.95 -9.58
N ARG A 561 -9.55 -11.66 -8.27
CA ARG A 561 -8.41 -11.08 -7.51
C ARG A 561 -7.19 -12.00 -7.49
N LYS A 562 -7.40 -13.31 -7.47
CA LYS A 562 -6.32 -14.31 -7.52
C LYS A 562 -5.72 -14.37 -8.93
N ARG A 563 -6.58 -14.33 -9.99
CA ARG A 563 -6.11 -14.23 -11.38
C ARG A 563 -5.29 -12.96 -11.64
N VAL A 564 -5.63 -11.81 -11.03
CA VAL A 564 -4.77 -10.60 -11.04
C VAL A 564 -3.39 -10.88 -10.41
N LYS A 565 -3.33 -11.62 -9.30
CA LYS A 565 -2.03 -12.00 -8.70
C LYS A 565 -1.23 -12.90 -9.64
N TYR A 566 -1.86 -13.88 -10.28
CA TYR A 566 -1.20 -14.75 -11.26
C TYR A 566 -0.66 -13.97 -12.46
N SER A 567 -1.43 -13.05 -13.02
CA SER A 567 -0.99 -12.25 -14.17
C SER A 567 0.25 -11.40 -13.85
N LYS A 568 0.34 -10.88 -12.61
CA LYS A 568 1.54 -10.17 -12.13
C LYS A 568 2.76 -11.08 -12.03
N ILE A 569 2.56 -12.31 -11.56
CA ILE A 569 3.64 -13.26 -11.34
C ILE A 569 4.20 -13.76 -12.69
N ILE A 570 3.32 -14.08 -13.64
CA ILE A 570 3.74 -14.56 -14.96
C ILE A 570 4.64 -13.56 -15.67
N GLY A 571 4.35 -12.27 -15.57
CA GLY A 571 5.20 -11.22 -16.12
C GLY A 571 6.62 -11.15 -15.53
N LYS A 572 6.88 -11.77 -14.37
CA LYS A 572 8.21 -11.84 -13.74
C LYS A 572 9.11 -12.96 -14.29
N PHE A 573 8.57 -13.84 -15.12
CA PHE A 573 9.35 -14.93 -15.71
C PHE A 573 10.24 -14.49 -16.88
N ASN A 574 10.34 -13.21 -17.20
CA ASN A 574 11.31 -12.70 -18.15
C ASN A 574 12.74 -13.05 -17.69
N GLY A 575 13.58 -13.52 -18.61
CA GLY A 575 14.97 -13.90 -18.34
C GLY A 575 15.16 -15.16 -17.49
N THR A 576 14.08 -15.90 -17.17
CA THR A 576 14.19 -17.15 -16.38
C THR A 576 14.41 -18.38 -17.26
N TYR A 577 13.86 -18.39 -18.44
CA TYR A 577 13.95 -19.48 -19.43
C TYR A 577 14.42 -18.95 -20.77
N SER A 578 14.84 -19.87 -21.66
CA SER A 578 15.13 -19.55 -23.06
C SER A 578 13.90 -19.02 -23.80
N ASP A 579 14.11 -18.22 -24.86
CA ASP A 579 13.04 -17.60 -25.64
C ASP A 579 12.05 -18.62 -26.20
N ASN A 580 12.55 -19.82 -26.60
CA ASN A 580 11.70 -20.92 -27.04
C ASN A 580 10.70 -21.38 -25.95
N ILE A 581 11.17 -21.54 -24.71
CA ILE A 581 10.34 -21.96 -23.60
C ILE A 581 9.40 -20.81 -23.19
N ILE A 582 9.91 -19.57 -23.14
CA ILE A 582 9.08 -18.40 -22.88
C ILE A 582 7.95 -18.32 -23.89
N TYR A 583 8.25 -18.37 -25.19
CA TYR A 583 7.23 -18.25 -26.23
C TYR A 583 6.22 -19.41 -26.23
N LYS A 584 6.69 -20.66 -26.08
CA LYS A 584 5.82 -21.84 -26.20
C LYS A 584 5.07 -22.21 -24.91
N ARG A 585 5.58 -21.83 -23.72
CA ARG A 585 5.04 -22.31 -22.45
C ARG A 585 4.55 -21.21 -21.51
N VAL A 586 5.24 -20.07 -21.45
CA VAL A 586 4.91 -18.97 -20.50
C VAL A 586 4.04 -17.89 -21.15
N PHE A 587 4.43 -17.46 -22.34
CA PHE A 587 3.75 -16.37 -23.06
C PHE A 587 2.29 -16.69 -23.41
N PRO A 588 1.90 -17.92 -23.77
CA PRO A 588 0.49 -18.28 -23.96
C PRO A 588 -0.35 -18.06 -22.71
N ILE A 589 0.18 -18.37 -21.53
CA ILE A 589 -0.52 -18.12 -20.25
C ILE A 589 -0.71 -16.61 -20.05
N ALA A 590 0.34 -15.85 -20.32
CA ALA A 590 0.34 -14.40 -20.22
C ALA A 590 -0.68 -13.74 -21.14
N ILE A 591 -0.73 -14.18 -22.40
CA ILE A 591 -1.67 -13.68 -23.41
C ILE A 591 -3.11 -14.11 -23.07
N ASN A 592 -3.32 -15.33 -22.56
CA ASN A 592 -4.65 -15.80 -22.19
C ASN A 592 -5.32 -14.89 -21.13
N PHE A 593 -4.57 -14.37 -20.17
CA PHE A 593 -5.11 -13.38 -19.22
C PHE A 593 -5.52 -12.04 -19.88
N CYS A 594 -5.01 -11.72 -21.06
CA CYS A 594 -5.47 -10.57 -21.84
C CYS A 594 -6.87 -10.77 -22.45
N PHE A 595 -7.40 -12.01 -22.45
CA PHE A 595 -8.75 -12.37 -22.87
C PHE A 595 -9.71 -12.62 -21.69
N ASP A 596 -9.29 -12.40 -20.46
CA ASP A 596 -10.13 -12.56 -19.25
C ASP A 596 -11.38 -11.66 -19.32
N ASP A 597 -12.49 -12.12 -18.76
CA ASP A 597 -13.75 -11.36 -18.74
C ASP A 597 -13.61 -10.07 -17.90
N ILE A 598 -12.79 -10.11 -16.85
CA ILE A 598 -12.60 -8.98 -15.94
C ILE A 598 -11.53 -8.02 -16.47
N SER A 599 -11.90 -6.77 -16.70
CA SER A 599 -11.02 -5.71 -17.21
C SER A 599 -9.73 -5.53 -16.39
N GLN A 600 -9.84 -5.63 -15.06
CA GLN A 600 -8.68 -5.48 -14.17
C GLN A 600 -7.64 -6.61 -14.37
N VAL A 601 -8.08 -7.82 -14.69
CA VAL A 601 -7.17 -8.94 -15.02
C VAL A 601 -6.48 -8.67 -16.35
N ARG A 602 -7.25 -8.29 -17.38
CA ARG A 602 -6.72 -7.98 -18.71
C ARG A 602 -5.65 -6.87 -18.67
N SER A 603 -6.00 -5.73 -18.06
CA SER A 603 -5.08 -4.57 -17.99
C SER A 603 -3.84 -4.87 -17.15
N CYS A 604 -4.01 -5.62 -16.05
CA CYS A 604 -2.90 -6.08 -15.23
C CYS A 604 -1.97 -7.00 -16.01
N SER A 605 -2.51 -7.96 -16.75
CA SER A 605 -1.74 -8.87 -17.59
C SER A 605 -0.94 -8.10 -18.64
N ALA A 606 -1.59 -7.25 -19.41
CA ALA A 606 -0.95 -6.46 -20.46
C ALA A 606 0.23 -5.63 -19.91
N LYS A 607 0.06 -4.97 -18.76
CA LYS A 607 1.12 -4.19 -18.10
C LYS A 607 2.34 -5.04 -17.69
N HIS A 608 2.11 -6.24 -17.15
CA HIS A 608 3.19 -7.07 -16.62
C HIS A 608 3.85 -7.93 -17.71
N ASN A 609 3.13 -8.26 -18.80
CA ASN A 609 3.67 -9.01 -19.92
C ASN A 609 4.63 -8.19 -20.78
N SER A 610 4.66 -6.87 -20.66
CA SER A 610 5.52 -6.00 -21.46
C SER A 610 7.01 -6.38 -21.41
N ARG A 611 7.50 -6.94 -20.29
CA ARG A 611 8.88 -7.44 -20.19
C ARG A 611 9.12 -8.73 -20.94
N LEU A 612 8.14 -9.66 -20.93
CA LEU A 612 8.20 -10.88 -21.74
C LEU A 612 8.18 -10.54 -23.24
N ILE A 613 7.33 -9.57 -23.61
CA ILE A 613 7.26 -9.05 -24.98
C ILE A 613 8.58 -8.42 -25.37
N LEU A 614 9.19 -7.58 -24.52
CA LEU A 614 10.50 -6.97 -24.79
C LEU A 614 11.58 -8.03 -24.98
N GLN A 615 11.63 -9.05 -24.11
CA GLN A 615 12.57 -10.16 -24.25
C GLN A 615 12.45 -10.85 -25.63
N LEU A 616 11.22 -11.23 -26.01
CA LEU A 616 10.96 -11.96 -27.26
C LEU A 616 11.19 -11.10 -28.52
N ILE A 617 10.89 -9.79 -28.47
CA ILE A 617 11.13 -8.88 -29.61
C ILE A 617 12.62 -8.56 -29.76
N SER A 618 13.35 -8.44 -28.64
CA SER A 618 14.79 -8.18 -28.65
C SER A 618 15.62 -9.42 -29.02
N SER A 619 14.99 -10.62 -29.10
CA SER A 619 15.68 -11.85 -29.46
C SER A 619 15.99 -11.89 -30.96
N LYS A 620 17.09 -12.57 -31.32
CA LYS A 620 17.45 -12.83 -32.72
C LYS A 620 16.78 -14.10 -33.28
N THR A 621 15.69 -14.56 -32.64
CA THR A 621 15.00 -15.82 -32.98
C THR A 621 13.77 -15.57 -33.85
N GLU A 622 13.21 -16.63 -34.43
CA GLU A 622 11.93 -16.60 -35.15
C GLU A 622 10.75 -16.06 -34.33
N PHE A 623 10.90 -16.03 -33.01
CA PHE A 623 9.83 -15.56 -32.09
C PHE A 623 9.68 -14.04 -32.09
N LYS A 624 10.68 -13.26 -32.57
CA LYS A 624 10.59 -11.80 -32.74
C LYS A 624 9.39 -11.45 -33.64
N ASP A 625 9.35 -11.97 -34.86
CA ASP A 625 8.31 -11.62 -35.83
C ASP A 625 6.94 -12.14 -35.41
N LYS A 626 6.88 -13.35 -34.83
CA LYS A 626 5.62 -13.90 -34.31
C LYS A 626 5.07 -13.03 -33.16
N THR A 627 5.93 -12.59 -32.25
CA THR A 627 5.53 -11.71 -31.12
C THR A 627 5.10 -10.34 -31.61
N LEU A 628 5.84 -9.74 -32.55
CA LEU A 628 5.47 -8.48 -33.18
C LEU A 628 4.11 -8.56 -33.88
N LYS A 629 3.83 -9.66 -34.61
CA LYS A 629 2.53 -9.87 -35.23
C LYS A 629 1.40 -9.94 -34.20
N ILE A 630 1.63 -10.60 -33.06
CA ILE A 630 0.66 -10.64 -31.96
C ILE A 630 0.42 -9.24 -31.41
N VAL A 631 1.47 -8.49 -31.06
CA VAL A 631 1.37 -7.13 -30.50
C VAL A 631 0.66 -6.18 -31.47
N LYS A 632 1.00 -6.23 -32.77
CA LYS A 632 0.33 -5.47 -33.84
C LYS A 632 -1.15 -5.82 -33.94
N SER A 633 -1.53 -7.09 -33.76
CA SER A 633 -2.93 -7.52 -33.76
C SER A 633 -3.75 -6.86 -32.65
N PHE A 634 -3.16 -6.63 -31.45
CA PHE A 634 -3.80 -5.86 -30.38
C PHE A 634 -3.95 -4.39 -30.76
N ALA A 635 -2.91 -3.76 -31.28
CA ALA A 635 -2.91 -2.35 -31.70
C ALA A 635 -3.96 -2.05 -32.77
N GLN A 636 -4.10 -2.93 -33.73
CA GLN A 636 -4.96 -2.77 -34.91
C GLN A 636 -6.33 -3.42 -34.78
N SER A 637 -6.72 -3.91 -33.59
CA SER A 637 -7.98 -4.60 -33.40
C SER A 637 -9.20 -3.68 -33.57
N ILE A 638 -10.25 -4.17 -34.21
CA ILE A 638 -11.58 -3.49 -34.27
C ILE A 638 -12.09 -3.21 -32.84
N ASN A 639 -11.85 -4.12 -31.90
CA ASN A 639 -12.30 -3.94 -30.52
C ASN A 639 -11.36 -3.01 -29.74
N TYR A 640 -11.87 -1.82 -29.38
CA TYR A 640 -11.13 -0.80 -28.64
C TYR A 640 -10.52 -1.29 -27.31
N LYS A 641 -11.12 -2.29 -26.66
CA LYS A 641 -10.58 -2.87 -25.41
C LYS A 641 -9.21 -3.51 -25.64
N TYR A 642 -8.98 -4.16 -26.80
CA TYR A 642 -7.67 -4.71 -27.14
C TYR A 642 -6.66 -3.62 -27.51
N ARG A 643 -7.09 -2.53 -28.15
CA ARG A 643 -6.21 -1.38 -28.42
C ARG A 643 -5.74 -0.70 -27.11
N GLN A 644 -6.60 -0.63 -26.08
CA GLN A 644 -6.18 -0.19 -24.74
C GLN A 644 -5.14 -1.14 -24.13
N LEU A 645 -5.28 -2.47 -24.31
CA LEU A 645 -4.30 -3.44 -23.81
C LEU A 645 -2.94 -3.27 -24.50
N PHE A 646 -2.92 -2.95 -25.80
CA PHE A 646 -1.67 -2.65 -26.51
C PHE A 646 -0.92 -1.50 -25.85
N VAL A 647 -1.58 -0.40 -25.50
CA VAL A 647 -0.93 0.72 -24.78
C VAL A 647 -0.28 0.22 -23.48
N TYR A 648 -0.95 -0.63 -22.71
CA TYR A 648 -0.37 -1.20 -21.50
C TYR A 648 0.79 -2.17 -21.78
N MET A 649 0.77 -2.92 -22.89
CA MET A 649 1.87 -3.79 -23.32
C MET A 649 3.14 -3.00 -23.65
N CYS A 650 3.01 -1.74 -24.06
CA CYS A 650 4.14 -0.88 -24.38
C CYS A 650 4.98 -0.44 -23.18
N ARG A 651 4.54 -0.69 -21.92
CA ARG A 651 5.11 -0.12 -20.68
C ARG A 651 6.64 -0.24 -20.55
N HIS A 652 7.23 -1.32 -21.00
CA HIS A 652 8.68 -1.57 -20.94
C HIS A 652 9.35 -1.57 -22.31
N LEU A 653 8.60 -1.44 -23.41
CA LEU A 653 9.16 -1.44 -24.75
C LEU A 653 9.99 -0.20 -25.05
N PHE A 654 9.76 0.89 -24.29
CA PHE A 654 10.58 2.10 -24.32
C PHE A 654 12.00 1.91 -23.76
N GLU A 655 12.26 0.82 -23.04
CA GLU A 655 13.60 0.53 -22.49
C GLU A 655 14.59 0.16 -23.61
N ASN A 656 14.10 -0.21 -24.79
CA ASN A 656 14.89 -0.44 -25.99
C ASN A 656 14.44 0.55 -27.07
N GLU A 657 15.28 1.56 -27.35
CA GLU A 657 14.96 2.66 -28.26
C GLU A 657 14.75 2.18 -29.71
N GLU A 658 15.54 1.22 -30.17
CA GLU A 658 15.44 0.62 -31.50
C GLU A 658 14.09 -0.10 -31.69
N VAL A 659 13.73 -0.98 -30.74
CA VAL A 659 12.43 -1.67 -30.71
C VAL A 659 11.27 -0.69 -30.71
N PHE A 660 11.37 0.36 -29.89
CA PHE A 660 10.34 1.39 -29.84
C PHE A 660 10.18 2.11 -31.15
N LYS A 661 11.29 2.65 -31.72
CA LYS A 661 11.29 3.45 -32.92
C LYS A 661 10.80 2.66 -34.15
N GLU A 662 11.28 1.44 -34.33
CA GLU A 662 10.98 0.64 -35.53
C GLU A 662 9.60 -0.04 -35.49
N ASN A 663 9.09 -0.41 -34.32
CA ASN A 663 7.96 -1.34 -34.24
C ASN A 663 6.74 -0.80 -33.50
N ILE A 664 6.89 0.22 -32.64
CA ILE A 664 5.87 0.62 -31.68
C ILE A 664 5.41 2.08 -31.87
N SER A 665 6.32 2.98 -32.19
CA SER A 665 6.08 4.42 -32.22
C SER A 665 4.92 4.81 -33.15
N GLU A 666 4.90 4.29 -34.38
CA GLU A 666 3.83 4.56 -35.36
C GLU A 666 2.47 4.00 -34.93
N LEU A 667 2.46 2.81 -34.31
CA LEU A 667 1.22 2.23 -33.80
C LEU A 667 0.61 3.05 -32.65
N LEU A 668 1.44 3.69 -31.82
CA LEU A 668 0.96 4.61 -30.78
C LEU A 668 0.48 5.94 -31.39
N LEU A 669 1.11 6.42 -32.47
CA LEU A 669 0.66 7.58 -33.20
C LEU A 669 -0.73 7.35 -33.82
N ASP A 670 -0.95 6.18 -34.43
CA ASP A 670 -2.28 5.77 -34.90
C ASP A 670 -3.32 5.84 -33.79
N LEU A 671 -3.01 5.38 -32.57
CA LEU A 671 -3.96 5.42 -31.45
C LEU A 671 -4.20 6.83 -30.89
N ALA A 672 -3.35 7.81 -31.17
CA ALA A 672 -3.62 9.21 -30.86
C ALA A 672 -4.77 9.79 -31.70
N TYR A 673 -4.97 9.25 -32.91
CA TYR A 673 -6.11 9.58 -33.78
C TYR A 673 -7.29 8.61 -33.65
N ASP A 674 -7.32 7.75 -32.62
CA ASP A 674 -8.40 6.77 -32.42
C ASP A 674 -9.76 7.46 -32.25
N LYS A 675 -10.80 6.92 -32.91
CA LYS A 675 -12.18 7.44 -32.79
C LYS A 675 -12.78 7.24 -31.40
N VAL A 676 -12.25 6.28 -30.61
CA VAL A 676 -12.74 5.96 -29.26
C VAL A 676 -11.95 6.75 -28.22
N THR A 677 -12.56 7.72 -27.60
CA THR A 677 -11.96 8.62 -26.60
C THR A 677 -11.27 7.84 -25.45
N ASN A 678 -11.87 6.74 -24.99
CA ASN A 678 -11.28 5.92 -23.93
C ASN A 678 -9.91 5.30 -24.30
N VAL A 679 -9.59 5.12 -25.58
CA VAL A 679 -8.25 4.69 -26.02
C VAL A 679 -7.27 5.85 -25.88
N LYS A 680 -7.67 7.06 -26.30
CA LYS A 680 -6.86 8.27 -26.17
C LYS A 680 -6.60 8.65 -24.71
N ILE A 681 -7.60 8.51 -23.82
CA ILE A 681 -7.42 8.71 -22.36
C ILE A 681 -6.37 7.74 -21.79
N VAL A 682 -6.43 6.47 -22.17
CA VAL A 682 -5.44 5.49 -21.71
C VAL A 682 -4.05 5.82 -22.24
N LEU A 683 -3.93 6.24 -23.49
CA LEU A 683 -2.66 6.67 -24.09
C LEU A 683 -2.11 7.93 -23.40
N ALA A 684 -2.95 8.94 -23.16
CA ALA A 684 -2.58 10.17 -22.47
C ALA A 684 -2.05 9.91 -21.06
N ARG A 685 -2.79 9.12 -20.26
CA ARG A 685 -2.35 8.72 -18.89
C ARG A 685 -1.06 7.89 -18.92
N PHE A 686 -0.90 7.07 -19.91
CA PHE A 686 0.30 6.27 -20.10
C PHE A 686 1.52 7.15 -20.40
N LEU A 687 1.39 8.14 -21.30
CA LEU A 687 2.46 9.09 -21.60
C LEU A 687 2.77 9.99 -20.41
N GLU A 688 1.77 10.46 -19.68
CA GLU A 688 1.96 11.21 -18.43
C GLU A 688 2.79 10.39 -17.41
N GLU A 689 2.47 9.10 -17.22
CA GLU A 689 3.22 8.22 -16.30
C GLU A 689 4.68 8.01 -16.76
N ILE A 690 4.91 7.85 -18.04
CA ILE A 690 6.26 7.54 -18.57
C ILE A 690 7.14 8.80 -18.60
N LEU A 691 6.62 9.93 -19.12
CA LEU A 691 7.39 11.17 -19.29
C LEU A 691 7.74 11.86 -17.96
N LYS A 692 7.02 11.55 -16.86
CA LYS A 692 7.38 12.00 -15.51
C LYS A 692 8.60 11.29 -14.92
N LYS A 693 9.05 10.18 -15.50
CA LYS A 693 10.16 9.39 -14.98
C LYS A 693 11.47 9.84 -15.62
N GLU A 694 12.43 10.26 -14.84
CA GLU A 694 13.76 10.73 -15.30
C GLU A 694 14.44 9.75 -16.27
N LYS A 695 14.35 8.46 -16.02
CA LYS A 695 14.95 7.43 -16.89
C LYS A 695 14.41 7.45 -18.34
N TYR A 696 13.26 8.07 -18.58
CA TYR A 696 12.63 8.19 -19.90
C TYR A 696 12.64 9.63 -20.46
N ALA A 697 13.44 10.53 -19.86
CA ALA A 697 13.53 11.93 -20.32
C ALA A 697 13.94 12.04 -21.80
N HIS A 698 14.72 11.11 -22.34
CA HIS A 698 15.10 11.05 -23.75
C HIS A 698 13.89 10.92 -24.69
N LEU A 699 12.78 10.31 -24.25
CA LEU A 699 11.56 10.17 -25.05
C LEU A 699 10.87 11.51 -25.33
N ALA A 700 11.04 12.49 -24.46
CA ALA A 700 10.52 13.83 -24.66
C ALA A 700 11.11 14.50 -25.92
N LYS A 701 12.30 14.06 -26.36
CA LYS A 701 12.99 14.51 -27.56
C LYS A 701 12.64 13.69 -28.81
N ASN A 702 11.97 12.55 -28.64
CA ASN A 702 11.60 11.68 -29.77
C ASN A 702 10.49 12.34 -30.60
N GLU A 703 10.69 12.42 -31.93
CA GLU A 703 9.79 13.11 -32.85
C GLU A 703 8.37 12.53 -32.83
N THR A 704 8.24 11.19 -32.87
CA THR A 704 6.91 10.55 -32.87
C THR A 704 6.18 10.77 -31.54
N VAL A 705 6.88 10.73 -30.40
CA VAL A 705 6.29 11.03 -29.09
C VAL A 705 5.81 12.49 -29.02
N ARG A 706 6.60 13.44 -29.57
CA ARG A 706 6.22 14.85 -29.64
C ARG A 706 4.98 15.04 -30.53
N LYS A 707 4.89 14.32 -31.67
CA LYS A 707 3.69 14.31 -32.53
C LYS A 707 2.47 13.79 -31.76
N ILE A 708 2.60 12.67 -31.06
CA ILE A 708 1.52 12.09 -30.24
C ILE A 708 1.04 13.09 -29.19
N VAL A 709 1.97 13.72 -28.45
CA VAL A 709 1.66 14.73 -27.42
C VAL A 709 0.91 15.91 -28.03
N LYS A 710 1.36 16.42 -29.19
CA LYS A 710 0.71 17.52 -29.91
C LYS A 710 -0.72 17.15 -30.34
N VAL A 711 -0.92 15.96 -30.91
CA VAL A 711 -2.23 15.47 -31.33
C VAL A 711 -3.20 15.41 -30.14
N LEU A 712 -2.75 14.83 -29.00
CA LEU A 712 -3.58 14.68 -27.81
C LEU A 712 -3.83 16.01 -27.06
N LYS A 713 -2.90 16.97 -27.09
CA LYS A 713 -3.12 18.33 -26.55
C LYS A 713 -4.22 19.09 -27.31
N ASN A 714 -4.39 18.78 -28.62
CA ASN A 714 -5.42 19.38 -29.47
C ASN A 714 -6.66 18.49 -29.65
N ASP A 715 -6.90 17.54 -28.72
CA ASP A 715 -8.08 16.68 -28.77
C ASP A 715 -9.35 17.45 -28.39
N LYS A 716 -10.48 17.05 -28.96
CA LYS A 716 -11.79 17.65 -28.65
C LYS A 716 -12.28 17.30 -27.22
N ASN A 717 -11.75 16.26 -26.61
CA ASN A 717 -12.20 15.80 -25.29
C ASN A 717 -11.41 16.50 -24.17
N PRO A 718 -12.08 17.21 -23.24
CA PRO A 718 -11.42 17.94 -22.18
C PRO A 718 -10.62 17.06 -21.22
N GLU A 719 -11.03 15.81 -20.98
CA GLU A 719 -10.27 14.91 -20.11
C GLU A 719 -8.90 14.56 -20.71
N VAL A 720 -8.82 14.36 -22.03
CA VAL A 720 -7.55 14.10 -22.74
C VAL A 720 -6.65 15.33 -22.65
N MET A 721 -7.19 16.53 -22.94
CA MET A 721 -6.46 17.80 -22.85
C MET A 721 -5.92 18.05 -21.44
N ASN A 722 -6.75 17.95 -20.40
CA ASN A 722 -6.37 18.17 -19.00
C ASN A 722 -5.25 17.21 -18.53
N ILE A 723 -5.20 15.98 -19.06
CA ILE A 723 -4.11 15.05 -18.76
C ILE A 723 -2.83 15.52 -19.45
N MET A 724 -2.92 15.96 -20.69
CA MET A 724 -1.75 16.36 -21.49
C MET A 724 -1.17 17.71 -21.07
N GLU A 725 -1.96 18.63 -20.52
CA GLU A 725 -1.50 19.90 -19.95
C GLU A 725 -0.55 19.70 -18.76
N LYS A 726 -0.67 18.59 -18.03
CA LYS A 726 0.25 18.23 -16.94
C LYS A 726 1.65 17.83 -17.41
N ILE A 727 1.86 17.69 -18.74
CA ILE A 727 3.14 17.32 -19.33
C ILE A 727 3.82 18.60 -19.83
N GLN A 728 4.75 19.12 -19.05
CA GLN A 728 5.49 20.35 -19.33
C GLN A 728 6.85 20.11 -20.01
N ASN A 729 7.38 18.90 -19.95
CA ASN A 729 8.76 18.58 -20.33
C ASN A 729 8.93 18.21 -21.83
N VAL A 730 7.90 18.38 -22.64
CA VAL A 730 7.92 18.07 -24.09
C VAL A 730 7.79 19.35 -24.87
N GLU A 731 8.84 19.72 -25.63
CA GLU A 731 8.86 20.88 -26.50
C GLU A 731 7.84 20.72 -27.64
N ASP A 732 7.11 21.79 -27.92
CA ASP A 732 6.18 21.79 -29.05
C ASP A 732 6.95 21.72 -30.38
N ILE A 733 6.37 21.02 -31.36
CA ILE A 733 6.90 20.92 -32.72
C ILE A 733 5.96 21.58 -33.71
N GLU A 734 6.53 22.29 -34.68
CA GLU A 734 5.79 22.81 -35.83
C GLU A 734 5.51 21.66 -36.82
N VAL A 735 4.41 20.94 -36.60
CA VAL A 735 3.91 19.93 -37.55
C VAL A 735 2.44 20.23 -37.80
N GLU A 736 2.04 20.29 -39.07
CA GLU A 736 0.63 20.33 -39.43
C GLU A 736 -0.06 19.03 -38.98
N LEU A 737 -1.15 19.20 -38.22
CA LEU A 737 -1.96 18.05 -37.78
C LEU A 737 -2.82 17.58 -38.97
N GLU A 738 -2.71 16.33 -39.32
CA GLU A 738 -3.55 15.70 -40.34
C GLU A 738 -5.02 15.72 -39.89
N LYS A 739 -5.86 16.48 -40.62
CA LYS A 739 -7.28 16.64 -40.26
C LYS A 739 -8.16 15.41 -40.52
N ASN A 740 -7.73 14.46 -41.34
CA ASN A 740 -8.52 13.29 -41.76
C ASN A 740 -7.69 12.00 -41.80
N VAL A 741 -7.16 11.54 -40.65
CA VAL A 741 -6.49 10.25 -40.58
C VAL A 741 -7.55 9.14 -40.51
N ASN A 742 -7.65 8.33 -41.55
CA ASN A 742 -8.56 7.19 -41.60
C ASN A 742 -7.84 5.88 -41.28
N ILE A 743 -7.75 5.54 -39.98
CA ILE A 743 -7.11 4.33 -39.52
C ILE A 743 -8.04 3.14 -39.76
N LYS A 744 -7.57 2.16 -40.54
CA LYS A 744 -8.29 0.91 -40.79
C LYS A 744 -7.93 -0.10 -39.71
N PHE A 745 -8.88 -0.43 -38.83
CA PHE A 745 -8.75 -1.51 -37.87
C PHE A 745 -9.20 -2.85 -38.48
N THR A 746 -8.54 -3.93 -38.07
CA THR A 746 -8.74 -5.29 -38.61
C THR A 746 -9.10 -6.31 -37.52
N ASP A 747 -9.79 -7.39 -37.85
CA ASP A 747 -10.13 -8.46 -36.89
C ASP A 747 -9.04 -9.55 -36.88
N ASN A 748 -7.83 -9.17 -36.52
CA ASN A 748 -6.68 -10.08 -36.46
C ASN A 748 -6.60 -10.87 -35.13
N MET A 749 -7.56 -10.69 -34.21
CA MET A 749 -7.54 -11.39 -32.92
C MET A 749 -7.79 -12.90 -33.04
N LYS A 750 -8.42 -13.35 -34.13
CA LYS A 750 -8.56 -14.78 -34.47
C LYS A 750 -7.21 -15.46 -34.63
N PHE A 751 -6.23 -14.76 -35.25
CA PHE A 751 -4.86 -15.26 -35.38
C PHE A 751 -4.24 -15.50 -34.00
N VAL A 752 -4.33 -14.54 -33.08
CA VAL A 752 -3.77 -14.66 -31.72
C VAL A 752 -4.42 -15.83 -30.96
N SER A 753 -5.73 -16.00 -31.12
CA SER A 753 -6.45 -17.11 -30.50
C SER A 753 -6.03 -18.46 -31.07
N SER A 754 -5.83 -18.55 -32.38
CA SER A 754 -5.43 -19.81 -33.04
C SER A 754 -3.97 -20.18 -32.75
N GLU A 755 -3.06 -19.20 -32.72
CA GLU A 755 -1.63 -19.43 -32.44
C GLU A 755 -1.42 -20.11 -31.08
N PHE A 756 -2.21 -19.73 -30.07
CA PHE A 756 -2.08 -20.26 -28.71
C PHE A 756 -3.22 -21.21 -28.31
N GLY A 757 -4.16 -21.52 -29.20
CA GLY A 757 -5.30 -22.36 -28.91
C GLY A 757 -6.23 -21.75 -27.84
N ILE A 758 -6.31 -20.40 -27.76
CA ILE A 758 -7.12 -19.68 -26.78
C ILE A 758 -8.60 -19.73 -27.25
N THR A 759 -9.42 -20.48 -26.54
CA THR A 759 -10.88 -20.47 -26.73
C THR A 759 -11.53 -19.86 -25.47
N ARG A 760 -12.51 -18.98 -25.66
CA ARG A 760 -13.16 -18.21 -24.58
C ARG A 760 -13.70 -19.05 -23.41
N ASN A 761 -13.88 -20.36 -23.57
CA ASN A 761 -14.53 -21.26 -22.62
C ASN A 761 -13.70 -22.50 -22.23
N VAL A 762 -12.43 -22.58 -22.59
CA VAL A 762 -11.62 -23.79 -22.38
C VAL A 762 -10.61 -23.57 -21.25
N PRO A 763 -10.45 -24.53 -20.30
CA PRO A 763 -9.44 -24.43 -19.26
C PRO A 763 -8.04 -24.27 -19.88
N LEU A 764 -7.19 -23.49 -19.22
CA LEU A 764 -5.77 -23.32 -19.59
C LEU A 764 -5.05 -24.66 -19.79
N ASN A 765 -5.48 -25.73 -19.09
CA ASN A 765 -4.94 -27.08 -19.23
C ASN A 765 -5.16 -27.70 -20.61
N SER A 766 -6.17 -27.27 -21.38
CA SER A 766 -6.45 -27.78 -22.73
C SER A 766 -5.79 -26.96 -23.84
N VAL A 767 -5.30 -25.77 -23.54
CA VAL A 767 -4.56 -24.91 -24.48
C VAL A 767 -3.18 -25.51 -24.80
N PHE A 768 -2.68 -26.37 -23.94
CA PHE A 768 -1.42 -27.08 -24.16
C PHE A 768 -1.73 -28.47 -24.70
N LYS A 769 -1.83 -28.63 -26.01
CA LYS A 769 -1.72 -29.95 -26.64
C LYS A 769 -0.41 -30.54 -26.14
N THR A 770 -0.48 -31.68 -25.49
CA THR A 770 0.65 -32.55 -25.19
C THR A 770 1.23 -33.03 -26.51
N GLU A 771 2.15 -32.27 -27.10
CA GLU A 771 3.14 -32.90 -27.93
C GLU A 771 3.96 -33.75 -26.95
N LYS A 772 3.72 -35.04 -26.96
CA LYS A 772 4.65 -36.02 -26.43
C LYS A 772 5.99 -35.68 -27.09
N TYR A 773 6.89 -35.09 -26.37
CA TYR A 773 8.28 -35.09 -26.67
C TYR A 773 8.67 -36.59 -26.65
N SER A 774 8.60 -37.25 -27.80
CA SER A 774 9.27 -38.51 -27.99
C SER A 774 10.76 -38.26 -27.77
N ASP A 775 11.30 -39.00 -26.83
CA ASP A 775 12.73 -39.21 -26.60
C ASP A 775 13.44 -39.64 -27.89
N LYS A 776 13.66 -38.73 -28.83
CA LYS A 776 14.42 -38.95 -30.09
C LYS A 776 15.72 -38.16 -30.11
N LYS A 777 16.27 -37.77 -28.94
CA LYS A 777 17.61 -37.18 -28.87
C LYS A 777 18.52 -37.78 -27.78
N GLU A 778 18.14 -38.90 -27.14
CA GLU A 778 19.11 -39.70 -26.38
C GLU A 778 19.81 -40.77 -27.18
N SER A 779 19.45 -41.01 -28.49
CA SER A 779 20.14 -41.94 -29.33
C SER A 779 21.29 -41.34 -30.19
N GLU A 780 21.30 -40.02 -30.42
CA GLU A 780 22.36 -39.37 -31.19
C GLU A 780 23.58 -38.92 -30.36
N THR A 781 23.45 -38.84 -29.01
CA THR A 781 24.57 -38.57 -28.11
C THR A 781 25.24 -39.86 -27.63
N LYS A 782 24.60 -41.03 -27.75
CA LYS A 782 25.22 -42.33 -27.45
C LYS A 782 26.01 -42.95 -28.62
N GLU A 783 25.79 -42.49 -29.85
CA GLU A 783 26.58 -42.91 -31.02
C GLU A 783 27.88 -42.10 -31.21
N ALA A 784 27.99 -40.91 -30.57
CA ALA A 784 29.22 -40.11 -30.63
C ALA A 784 30.22 -40.45 -29.49
N GLU A 785 29.77 -41.10 -28.40
CA GLU A 785 30.66 -41.56 -27.33
C GLU A 785 31.10 -43.03 -27.47
N GLN A 786 30.63 -43.77 -28.48
CA GLN A 786 31.04 -45.15 -28.78
C GLN A 786 32.09 -45.30 -29.89
N SER A 787 32.61 -44.22 -30.48
CA SER A 787 33.61 -44.26 -31.52
C SER A 787 35.04 -43.90 -31.06
N GLU A 788 35.29 -43.65 -29.78
CA GLU A 788 36.65 -43.35 -29.29
C GLU A 788 37.21 -44.33 -28.24
N ASN A 789 36.69 -45.56 -28.12
CA ASN A 789 37.33 -46.59 -27.32
C ASN A 789 37.15 -47.96 -27.98
N LYS A 790 37.88 -48.20 -29.04
CA LYS A 790 38.25 -49.53 -29.53
C LYS A 790 39.75 -49.50 -29.78
N ASP A 791 40.45 -49.76 -28.75
CA ASP A 791 41.71 -50.55 -28.84
C ASP A 791 42.14 -50.87 -27.40
N GLU A 792 42.47 -52.11 -27.27
CA GLU A 792 43.09 -52.81 -26.16
C GLU A 792 42.25 -53.80 -25.32
N THR A 793 42.51 -54.98 -25.73
CA THR A 793 42.84 -56.25 -25.11
C THR A 793 41.72 -57.17 -24.61
N LYS A 794 41.67 -58.27 -25.36
CA LYS A 794 41.12 -59.58 -25.01
C LYS A 794 41.81 -60.17 -23.76
N GLU A 795 41.04 -60.83 -22.91
CA GLU A 795 41.28 -62.19 -22.41
C GLU A 795 40.18 -62.60 -21.45
N THR A 796 39.38 -63.56 -21.91
CA THR A 796 39.03 -64.91 -21.36
C THR A 796 38.77 -64.99 -19.82
N ILE A 797 37.65 -65.54 -19.38
CA ILE A 797 37.34 -66.94 -19.18
C ILE A 797 35.94 -67.12 -18.61
N ASP A 798 35.24 -68.13 -19.17
CA ASP A 798 34.03 -68.84 -18.80
C ASP A 798 33.78 -69.08 -17.27
N THR A 799 32.53 -69.14 -16.80
CA THR A 799 31.78 -70.39 -16.64
C THR A 799 30.52 -70.20 -15.82
N GLU A 800 29.47 -70.74 -16.33
CA GLU A 800 28.42 -71.63 -15.77
C GLU A 800 27.49 -71.16 -14.67
N THR A 801 26.21 -71.10 -15.01
CA THR A 801 25.06 -72.00 -14.69
C THR A 801 24.59 -71.97 -13.25
N GLU A 802 23.38 -72.00 -12.91
CA GLU A 802 22.10 -72.61 -13.18
C GLU A 802 21.06 -72.16 -12.16
N LYS A 803 19.79 -72.00 -12.59
CA LYS A 803 18.52 -72.51 -12.01
C LYS A 803 18.34 -72.45 -10.45
N ASP A 804 17.16 -72.14 -9.94
CA ASP A 804 15.81 -72.62 -10.12
C ASP A 804 14.84 -71.79 -9.28
N LYS A 805 13.65 -71.50 -9.83
CA LYS A 805 12.29 -71.79 -9.36
C LYS A 805 12.06 -72.12 -7.84
N ASP A 806 11.12 -71.50 -7.26
CA ASP A 806 9.74 -71.93 -7.13
C ASP A 806 8.97 -71.15 -6.04
N LYS A 807 7.79 -70.70 -6.40
CA LYS A 807 6.45 -70.85 -5.79
C LYS A 807 6.21 -70.73 -4.27
N SER A 808 5.24 -69.98 -4.03
CA SER A 808 3.87 -70.17 -3.48
C SER A 808 3.63 -69.46 -2.19
N GLU A 809 2.63 -68.61 -2.17
CA GLU A 809 1.24 -68.82 -1.75
C GLU A 809 1.04 -68.97 -0.23
N TYR A 810 0.07 -68.27 0.22
CA TYR A 810 -0.89 -68.40 1.33
C TYR A 810 -0.81 -67.31 2.40
N ASP A 811 -1.75 -66.48 2.37
CA ASP A 811 -3.09 -66.46 2.98
C ASP A 811 -3.19 -65.97 4.44
N LYS A 812 -3.97 -64.91 4.59
CA LYS A 812 -5.05 -64.60 5.54
C LYS A 812 -4.82 -64.62 7.03
N LYS A 813 -5.40 -63.61 7.58
CA LYS A 813 -6.30 -63.43 8.71
C LYS A 813 -5.71 -62.70 9.92
N GLU A 814 -6.38 -61.65 10.18
CA GLU A 814 -7.44 -61.26 11.12
C GLU A 814 -6.98 -60.77 12.51
N GLU A 815 -7.53 -59.60 12.74
CA GLU A 815 -8.14 -59.06 13.97
C GLU A 815 -7.26 -58.78 15.23
N GLY A 816 -7.39 -57.51 15.63
CA GLY A 816 -8.08 -57.13 16.83
C GLY A 816 -7.14 -56.69 18.00
N SER A 817 -7.06 -55.47 18.19
CA SER A 817 -7.40 -54.79 19.44
C SER A 817 -7.10 -53.28 19.28
#